data_842a11b444cd18c20b4875a988aa5570
#
_entry.id   842a11b444cd18c20b4875a988aa5570
#
_cell.length_a   1.000
_cell.length_b   1.000
_cell.length_c   1.000
_cell.angle_alpha   90.00
_cell.angle_beta   90.00
_cell.angle_gamma   90.00
#
_symmetry.space_group_name_H-M   'P 1'
#
loop_
_entity.id
_entity.type
_entity.pdbx_description
1 polymer ?
#
loop_
_entity_poly.entity_id
_entity_poly.type
_entity_poly.pdbx_seq_one_letter_code
_entity_poly.pdbx_strand_id
1 'polypeptide(L)'
;MGVRSCQTELNGPDKTFFQIIEQEKNKKVSPRKLELLAPAKNLECGIAAIDHGADAVYIGAPKFGARAAAGNSLDDIKQLCEYAHQFGAKVHVTVNTIIYDNEMKDTLDMIGELDRIGVDALLLQDMGVLWETRANKLWHRHLHSSTQCDARSADKVAWLHHIGFSRVVLARELSLDEIRAIHEKVPYVELEAFVHGALCVSYSGVCYASEKCFARSANRGECAQFCRMKFNLVDSDNQEIEHQRHLLSLKDLCQIDHVKDLADAGVCSFKIEGRLKDVNYVKNVVAAYSQKLDEIVASSNGKYIRASMGEIVYNFQPNLKKTFNRGYTNYFLNGRQPDIASFDTPKAMGEFVGKVKEIRGTQSFNVATVASFANGDGLCFINDEGELEGFRVNRVEGNRLFPLRMPENLRPGMALYRNNDQAFENILARKTASRKIPVIFDVQGIYENPSENQPSGILVSAKTMMTTPYLKTTNISSIAAITRELGEVFYEMPLEQAKHPQGDNIRTQLGKLGTTRYECKGVSLQGIEEYFVPNSVLSTIRRELVEKMNEKIEEIVDAPLQNGFMEELMSSPYLLDLPGEVKMKPEEFVWQPAYGKWKYLYNVANYASVDFYRIHGLDPVTQAFELGVKRPLEWDSKNEEEYQAAVKTDRMNFEAMKAAGINKKVITDAKGESLLMQCRHCIRYSLGYCVKRGGKKPQWKEPLYLELGDGRRFRLEFNCAECQMNVYSI
;
A
#
# COMPACT_ATOMS: atom_id res chain seq x y z
N MET A 1 38.66 20.32 -48.13
CA MET A 1 37.81 21.36 -47.55
C MET A 1 37.26 20.77 -46.25
N GLY A 2 37.78 21.28 -45.15
CA GLY A 2 37.52 20.72 -43.83
C GLY A 2 36.23 21.27 -43.22
N VAL A 3 35.49 20.38 -42.58
CA VAL A 3 34.37 20.75 -41.71
C VAL A 3 34.94 20.93 -40.30
N ARG A 4 34.96 22.18 -39.83
CA ARG A 4 35.30 22.50 -38.44
C ARG A 4 34.13 22.13 -37.53
N SER A 5 34.35 21.22 -36.55
CA SER A 5 33.46 20.98 -35.42
C SER A 5 33.48 22.21 -34.48
N CYS A 6 32.35 22.80 -34.26
CA CYS A 6 32.16 23.84 -33.25
C CYS A 6 31.96 23.16 -31.91
N GLN A 7 32.97 23.10 -31.06
CA GLN A 7 32.83 22.76 -29.63
C GLN A 7 32.44 24.03 -28.90
N THR A 8 31.20 24.17 -28.54
CA THR A 8 30.74 25.17 -27.56
C THR A 8 31.01 24.59 -26.16
N GLU A 9 31.98 25.19 -25.47
CA GLU A 9 32.21 24.92 -24.04
C GLU A 9 31.04 25.48 -23.24
N LEU A 10 30.23 24.59 -22.65
CA LEU A 10 29.26 24.92 -21.62
C LEU A 10 29.99 25.09 -20.28
N ASN A 11 30.23 26.34 -19.90
CA ASN A 11 30.67 26.75 -18.58
C ASN A 11 29.45 27.12 -17.74
N GLY A 12 28.99 26.23 -16.87
CA GLY A 12 27.86 26.45 -15.96
C GLY A 12 27.70 25.32 -14.93
N PRO A 13 26.82 25.45 -13.94
CA PRO A 13 26.60 24.47 -12.87
C PRO A 13 26.20 23.07 -13.33
N ASP A 14 25.92 22.87 -14.61
CA ASP A 14 25.59 21.56 -15.20
C ASP A 14 26.74 20.54 -15.17
N LYS A 15 28.00 20.98 -15.08
CA LYS A 15 29.14 20.04 -15.02
C LYS A 15 29.14 19.19 -13.74
N THR A 16 28.65 19.73 -12.64
CA THR A 16 28.59 19.00 -11.34
C THR A 16 27.52 17.90 -11.38
N PHE A 17 26.40 18.17 -12.01
CA PHE A 17 25.29 17.21 -12.16
C PHE A 17 25.67 16.01 -13.04
N PHE A 18 26.32 16.25 -14.19
CA PHE A 18 26.79 15.17 -15.06
C PHE A 18 27.94 14.36 -14.44
N GLN A 19 28.81 14.99 -13.65
CA GLN A 19 29.87 14.29 -12.92
C GLN A 19 29.32 13.41 -11.80
N ILE A 20 28.23 13.81 -11.12
CA ILE A 20 27.52 13.00 -10.13
C ILE A 20 26.89 11.79 -10.82
N ILE A 21 26.25 11.96 -11.97
CA ILE A 21 25.65 10.86 -12.75
C ILE A 21 26.73 9.86 -13.24
N GLU A 22 27.90 10.34 -13.64
CA GLU A 22 29.02 9.48 -14.09
C GLU A 22 29.70 8.76 -12.93
N GLN A 23 29.79 9.39 -11.76
CA GLN A 23 30.26 8.73 -10.52
C GLN A 23 29.26 7.69 -9.99
N GLU A 24 27.98 7.88 -10.16
CA GLU A 24 26.97 6.88 -9.82
C GLU A 24 26.95 5.66 -10.75
N LYS A 25 27.29 5.82 -12.02
CA LYS A 25 27.42 4.71 -12.98
C LYS A 25 28.57 3.74 -12.65
N ASN A 26 29.56 4.18 -11.89
CA ASN A 26 30.73 3.37 -11.49
C ASN A 26 30.64 2.79 -10.07
N LYS A 27 29.58 3.09 -9.29
CA LYS A 27 29.31 2.38 -8.04
C LYS A 27 28.81 0.97 -8.35
N LYS A 28 29.37 -0.05 -7.70
CA LYS A 28 28.78 -1.40 -7.66
C LYS A 28 27.29 -1.23 -7.37
N VAL A 29 26.44 -1.62 -8.31
CA VAL A 29 24.99 -1.51 -8.19
C VAL A 29 24.57 -2.27 -6.92
N SER A 30 24.22 -1.54 -5.88
CA SER A 30 23.69 -2.15 -4.66
C SER A 30 22.33 -2.79 -4.98
N PRO A 31 22.03 -3.96 -4.40
CA PRO A 31 20.75 -4.63 -4.62
C PRO A 31 19.57 -3.71 -4.28
N ARG A 32 18.56 -3.67 -5.17
CA ARG A 32 17.36 -2.88 -4.89
C ARG A 32 16.47 -3.61 -3.87
N LYS A 33 16.05 -2.89 -2.84
CA LYS A 33 15.11 -3.38 -1.83
C LYS A 33 13.71 -3.49 -2.41
N LEU A 34 13.05 -4.62 -2.16
CA LEU A 34 11.63 -4.85 -2.45
C LEU A 34 10.86 -4.92 -1.12
N GLU A 35 9.84 -4.07 -0.99
CA GLU A 35 9.03 -3.91 0.21
C GLU A 35 7.62 -4.43 -0.03
N LEU A 36 7.15 -5.36 0.78
CA LEU A 36 5.74 -5.74 0.86
C LEU A 36 5.05 -4.87 1.91
N LEU A 37 4.18 -3.97 1.46
CA LEU A 37 3.45 -3.04 2.32
C LEU A 37 2.03 -3.55 2.58
N ALA A 38 1.78 -4.01 3.81
CA ALA A 38 0.53 -4.62 4.23
C ALA A 38 -0.39 -3.65 4.98
N PRO A 39 -1.73 -3.81 4.87
CA PRO A 39 -2.67 -3.00 5.63
C PRO A 39 -2.77 -3.47 7.08
N ALA A 40 -2.82 -2.52 8.02
CA ALA A 40 -3.17 -2.76 9.41
C ALA A 40 -4.45 -1.98 9.75
N LYS A 41 -5.53 -2.73 10.07
CA LYS A 41 -6.76 -2.15 10.61
C LYS A 41 -6.56 -1.69 12.05
N ASN A 42 -5.80 -2.48 12.81
CA ASN A 42 -5.48 -2.30 14.22
C ASN A 42 -4.12 -2.99 14.51
N LEU A 43 -3.66 -2.90 15.76
CA LEU A 43 -2.42 -3.52 16.23
C LEU A 43 -2.34 -5.02 15.90
N GLU A 44 -3.41 -5.79 16.14
CA GLU A 44 -3.45 -7.23 15.85
C GLU A 44 -3.19 -7.54 14.37
N CYS A 45 -3.85 -6.81 13.47
CA CYS A 45 -3.64 -6.94 12.04
C CYS A 45 -2.21 -6.58 11.62
N GLY A 46 -1.62 -5.55 12.24
CA GLY A 46 -0.25 -5.12 12.00
C GLY A 46 0.77 -6.20 12.40
N ILE A 47 0.66 -6.74 13.61
CA ILE A 47 1.51 -7.83 14.10
C ILE A 47 1.36 -9.06 13.20
N ALA A 48 0.12 -9.45 12.87
CA ALA A 48 -0.13 -10.57 11.97
C ALA A 48 0.50 -10.37 10.59
N ALA A 49 0.46 -9.15 10.03
CA ALA A 49 1.11 -8.83 8.76
C ALA A 49 2.63 -9.02 8.83
N ILE A 50 3.29 -8.50 9.88
CA ILE A 50 4.73 -8.66 10.10
C ILE A 50 5.12 -10.13 10.21
N ASP A 51 4.38 -10.91 11.01
CA ASP A 51 4.62 -12.35 11.19
C ASP A 51 4.49 -13.15 9.88
N HIS A 52 3.62 -12.69 8.97
CA HIS A 52 3.38 -13.33 7.67
C HIS A 52 4.25 -12.78 6.54
N GLY A 53 5.23 -11.92 6.86
CA GLY A 53 6.28 -11.51 5.93
C GLY A 53 6.10 -10.13 5.30
N ALA A 54 5.27 -9.25 5.87
CA ALA A 54 5.29 -7.85 5.48
C ALA A 54 6.63 -7.19 5.85
N ASP A 55 7.17 -6.37 4.94
CA ASP A 55 8.36 -5.55 5.17
C ASP A 55 7.98 -4.19 5.75
N ALA A 56 6.75 -3.78 5.53
CA ALA A 56 6.15 -2.60 6.13
C ALA A 56 4.65 -2.79 6.32
N VAL A 57 4.08 -2.06 7.27
CA VAL A 57 2.64 -1.99 7.49
C VAL A 57 2.18 -0.54 7.44
N TYR A 58 0.98 -0.29 6.88
CA TYR A 58 0.38 1.04 6.94
C TYR A 58 -0.89 1.01 7.77
N ILE A 59 -0.98 1.94 8.72
CA ILE A 59 -2.04 2.05 9.73
C ILE A 59 -2.67 3.45 9.68
N GLY A 60 -3.93 3.56 10.06
CA GLY A 60 -4.61 4.86 10.18
C GLY A 60 -4.19 5.59 11.45
N ALA A 61 -3.90 6.89 11.34
CA ALA A 61 -3.77 7.77 12.49
C ALA A 61 -5.07 7.80 13.31
N PRO A 62 -5.05 8.30 14.56
CA PRO A 62 -6.27 8.47 15.37
C PRO A 62 -7.34 9.31 14.68
N LYS A 63 -6.93 10.30 13.87
CA LYS A 63 -7.76 11.17 13.05
C LYS A 63 -7.14 11.35 11.66
N PHE A 64 -7.89 11.91 10.70
CA PHE A 64 -7.41 12.38 9.39
C PHE A 64 -6.84 11.30 8.43
N GLY A 65 -7.19 10.04 8.64
CA GLY A 65 -6.91 8.96 7.68
C GLY A 65 -8.05 8.76 6.68
N ALA A 66 -7.73 8.42 5.42
CA ALA A 66 -8.71 8.16 4.34
C ALA A 66 -9.67 6.97 4.58
N ARG A 67 -9.74 6.47 5.80
CA ARG A 67 -10.70 5.49 6.31
C ARG A 67 -11.02 5.85 7.77
N ALA A 68 -11.95 6.77 7.98
CA ALA A 68 -12.31 7.27 9.31
C ALA A 68 -12.64 6.16 10.33
N ALA A 69 -13.23 5.04 9.87
CA ALA A 69 -13.54 3.88 10.70
C ALA A 69 -12.33 3.00 11.11
N ALA A 70 -11.11 3.35 10.75
CA ALA A 70 -9.89 2.60 11.05
C ALA A 70 -8.82 3.48 11.74
N GLY A 71 -9.23 4.41 12.60
CA GLY A 71 -8.34 5.19 13.46
C GLY A 71 -7.82 4.33 14.63
N ASN A 72 -6.54 4.48 14.95
CA ASN A 72 -5.86 3.75 16.02
C ASN A 72 -5.29 4.73 17.03
N SER A 73 -5.15 4.32 18.30
CA SER A 73 -4.50 5.15 19.32
C SER A 73 -3.00 5.32 19.03
N LEU A 74 -2.41 6.38 19.56
CA LEU A 74 -0.95 6.58 19.48
C LEU A 74 -0.19 5.45 20.19
N ASP A 75 -0.76 4.88 21.25
CA ASP A 75 -0.18 3.75 21.98
C ASP A 75 -0.19 2.46 21.16
N ASP A 76 -1.27 2.15 20.43
CA ASP A 76 -1.29 1.01 19.50
C ASP A 76 -0.24 1.17 18.41
N ILE A 77 -0.07 2.39 17.87
CA ILE A 77 0.92 2.68 16.85
C ILE A 77 2.33 2.51 17.40
N LYS A 78 2.58 2.99 18.62
CA LYS A 78 3.87 2.81 19.32
C LYS A 78 4.20 1.33 19.50
N GLN A 79 3.29 0.55 20.05
CA GLN A 79 3.47 -0.90 20.22
C GLN A 79 3.74 -1.59 18.87
N LEU A 80 3.08 -1.14 17.79
CA LEU A 80 3.32 -1.68 16.46
C LEU A 80 4.72 -1.31 15.93
N CYS A 81 5.22 -0.10 16.17
CA CYS A 81 6.59 0.29 15.84
C CYS A 81 7.60 -0.58 16.60
N GLU A 82 7.45 -0.71 17.92
CA GLU A 82 8.30 -1.55 18.76
C GLU A 82 8.34 -3.01 18.28
N TYR A 83 7.21 -3.53 17.80
CA TYR A 83 7.15 -4.89 17.26
C TYR A 83 7.80 -5.00 15.87
N ALA A 84 7.47 -4.11 14.95
CA ALA A 84 7.94 -4.13 13.57
C ALA A 84 9.46 -3.94 13.48
N HIS A 85 9.99 -2.99 14.24
CA HIS A 85 11.41 -2.64 14.27
C HIS A 85 12.30 -3.82 14.71
N GLN A 86 11.76 -4.78 15.48
CA GLN A 86 12.49 -6.00 15.82
C GLN A 86 12.96 -6.79 14.59
N PHE A 87 12.29 -6.63 13.46
CA PHE A 87 12.62 -7.28 12.20
C PHE A 87 13.15 -6.30 11.14
N GLY A 88 13.41 -5.04 11.51
CA GLY A 88 13.71 -3.97 10.57
C GLY A 88 12.54 -3.69 9.59
N ALA A 89 11.33 -4.11 9.94
CA ALA A 89 10.12 -3.78 9.21
C ALA A 89 9.64 -2.38 9.64
N LYS A 90 8.92 -1.68 8.75
CA LYS A 90 8.54 -0.29 8.93
C LYS A 90 7.07 -0.10 9.23
N VAL A 91 6.73 1.00 9.91
CA VAL A 91 5.35 1.43 10.17
C VAL A 91 5.10 2.77 9.47
N HIS A 92 4.14 2.78 8.55
CA HIS A 92 3.73 3.98 7.83
C HIS A 92 2.36 4.43 8.34
N VAL A 93 2.22 5.69 8.73
CA VAL A 93 0.95 6.23 9.22
C VAL A 93 0.28 7.08 8.15
N THR A 94 -1.02 6.86 7.94
CA THR A 94 -1.79 7.62 6.95
C THR A 94 -2.44 8.85 7.57
N VAL A 95 -2.03 10.04 7.12
CA VAL A 95 -2.64 11.34 7.34
C VAL A 95 -3.01 11.90 5.95
N ASN A 96 -3.87 11.17 5.24
CA ASN A 96 -4.07 11.32 3.81
C ASN A 96 -5.49 11.71 3.42
N THR A 97 -6.08 12.60 4.20
CA THR A 97 -7.29 13.36 3.88
C THR A 97 -6.93 14.82 3.63
N ILE A 98 -7.83 15.57 2.99
CA ILE A 98 -7.78 17.03 3.03
C ILE A 98 -8.09 17.50 4.45
N ILE A 99 -7.42 18.56 4.91
CA ILE A 99 -7.52 19.08 6.27
C ILE A 99 -8.12 20.48 6.20
N TYR A 100 -9.06 20.80 7.09
CA TYR A 100 -9.61 22.13 7.21
C TYR A 100 -8.76 22.99 8.16
N ASP A 101 -8.86 24.33 8.07
CA ASP A 101 -8.06 25.25 8.87
C ASP A 101 -8.20 25.01 10.38
N ASN A 102 -9.43 24.74 10.85
CA ASN A 102 -9.69 24.45 12.26
C ASN A 102 -9.14 23.10 12.75
N GLU A 103 -8.71 22.23 11.85
CA GLU A 103 -8.13 20.91 12.15
C GLU A 103 -6.60 20.93 12.05
N MET A 104 -6.02 21.98 11.46
CA MET A 104 -4.58 22.05 11.16
C MET A 104 -3.73 21.90 12.42
N LYS A 105 -4.06 22.63 13.49
CA LYS A 105 -3.31 22.53 14.74
C LYS A 105 -3.30 21.11 15.31
N ASP A 106 -4.46 20.47 15.43
CA ASP A 106 -4.58 19.11 15.96
C ASP A 106 -3.81 18.11 15.07
N THR A 107 -3.80 18.33 13.75
CA THR A 107 -3.06 17.51 12.80
C THR A 107 -1.55 17.62 13.00
N LEU A 108 -1.04 18.84 13.18
CA LEU A 108 0.38 19.11 13.39
C LEU A 108 0.85 18.57 14.75
N ASP A 109 0.07 18.77 15.82
CA ASP A 109 0.35 18.23 17.14
C ASP A 109 0.45 16.69 17.09
N MET A 110 -0.49 16.02 16.39
CA MET A 110 -0.47 14.57 16.18
C MET A 110 0.77 14.13 15.38
N ILE A 111 1.16 14.85 14.34
CA ILE A 111 2.37 14.54 13.55
C ILE A 111 3.62 14.60 14.42
N GLY A 112 3.74 15.60 15.29
CA GLY A 112 4.85 15.68 16.24
C GLY A 112 4.89 14.52 17.24
N GLU A 113 3.73 14.00 17.68
CA GLU A 113 3.68 12.79 18.52
C GLU A 113 4.10 11.54 17.72
N LEU A 114 3.66 11.40 16.47
CA LEU A 114 4.03 10.28 15.59
C LEU A 114 5.55 10.25 15.33
N ASP A 115 6.20 11.40 15.19
CA ASP A 115 7.66 11.49 15.07
C ASP A 115 8.37 11.01 16.35
N ARG A 116 7.86 11.43 17.52
CA ARG A 116 8.44 11.03 18.83
C ARG A 116 8.32 9.54 19.13
N ILE A 117 7.27 8.87 18.68
CA ILE A 117 7.12 7.42 18.86
C ILE A 117 7.86 6.58 17.80
N GLY A 118 8.52 7.21 16.83
CA GLY A 118 9.38 6.50 15.89
C GLY A 118 8.68 5.92 14.68
N VAL A 119 7.54 6.48 14.22
CA VAL A 119 6.89 6.10 12.96
C VAL A 119 7.82 6.38 11.78
N ASP A 120 7.97 5.45 10.85
CA ASP A 120 8.97 5.51 9.78
C ASP A 120 8.58 6.42 8.61
N ALA A 121 7.28 6.52 8.31
CA ALA A 121 6.81 7.38 7.22
C ALA A 121 5.39 7.89 7.45
N LEU A 122 5.11 9.11 6.97
CA LEU A 122 3.75 9.64 6.83
C LEU A 122 3.31 9.58 5.38
N LEU A 123 2.07 9.12 5.14
CA LEU A 123 1.42 9.24 3.85
C LEU A 123 0.51 10.47 3.86
N LEU A 124 0.85 11.47 3.05
CA LEU A 124 0.14 12.75 2.98
C LEU A 124 -0.59 12.92 1.65
N GLN A 125 -1.68 13.70 1.69
CA GLN A 125 -2.38 14.23 0.52
C GLN A 125 -2.38 15.75 0.50
N ASP A 126 -2.59 16.38 1.66
CA ASP A 126 -2.79 17.82 1.81
C ASP A 126 -1.45 18.56 1.75
N MET A 127 -1.33 19.49 0.80
CA MET A 127 -0.08 20.25 0.60
C MET A 127 0.14 21.32 1.66
N GLY A 128 -0.91 21.79 2.32
CA GLY A 128 -0.79 22.69 3.48
C GLY A 128 -0.22 21.97 4.69
N VAL A 129 -0.66 20.71 4.92
CA VAL A 129 -0.06 19.86 5.98
C VAL A 129 1.41 19.59 5.69
N LEU A 130 1.77 19.29 4.44
CA LEU A 130 3.17 19.12 4.02
C LEU A 130 3.98 20.40 4.34
N TRP A 131 3.45 21.55 3.93
CA TRP A 131 4.08 22.86 4.10
C TRP A 131 4.33 23.18 5.57
N GLU A 132 3.29 23.14 6.41
CA GLU A 132 3.37 23.44 7.84
C GLU A 132 4.24 22.42 8.61
N THR A 133 4.16 21.14 8.28
CA THR A 133 4.98 20.09 8.89
C THR A 133 6.47 20.36 8.68
N ARG A 134 6.85 20.84 7.49
CA ARG A 134 8.24 21.16 7.16
C ARG A 134 8.67 22.52 7.74
N ALA A 135 7.85 23.56 7.59
CA ALA A 135 8.14 24.89 8.11
C ALA A 135 8.39 24.87 9.63
N ASN A 136 7.63 24.06 10.35
CA ASN A 136 7.75 23.92 11.81
C ASN A 136 8.71 22.80 12.26
N LYS A 137 9.37 22.09 11.34
CA LYS A 137 10.31 20.99 11.61
C LYS A 137 9.72 19.91 12.53
N LEU A 138 8.46 19.52 12.27
CA LEU A 138 7.72 18.57 13.10
C LEU A 138 7.99 17.12 12.74
N TRP A 139 8.62 16.85 11.61
CA TRP A 139 8.84 15.52 11.07
C TRP A 139 10.24 15.37 10.49
N HIS A 140 10.98 14.34 10.92
CA HIS A 140 12.39 14.13 10.60
C HIS A 140 12.64 12.85 9.78
N ARG A 141 11.58 12.19 9.30
CA ARG A 141 11.64 10.90 8.62
C ARG A 141 11.03 10.98 7.22
N HIS A 142 10.71 9.84 6.63
CA HIS A 142 10.18 9.78 5.26
C HIS A 142 8.77 10.41 5.13
N LEU A 143 8.57 11.12 4.02
CA LEU A 143 7.25 11.56 3.56
C LEU A 143 6.91 10.83 2.26
N HIS A 144 5.75 10.17 2.23
CA HIS A 144 5.24 9.48 1.06
C HIS A 144 4.00 10.18 0.54
N SER A 145 3.93 10.42 -0.77
CA SER A 145 2.70 10.96 -1.35
C SER A 145 1.64 9.88 -1.39
N SER A 146 0.43 10.19 -0.92
CA SER A 146 -0.70 9.28 -1.02
C SER A 146 -1.14 9.06 -2.48
N THR A 147 -1.77 7.94 -2.79
CA THR A 147 -2.50 7.74 -4.07
C THR A 147 -3.55 8.82 -4.32
N GLN A 148 -4.01 9.51 -3.26
CA GLN A 148 -4.93 10.64 -3.32
C GLN A 148 -4.30 11.89 -3.97
N CYS A 149 -2.98 11.91 -4.19
CA CYS A 149 -2.28 12.96 -4.94
C CYS A 149 -2.41 12.82 -6.46
N ASP A 150 -3.06 11.77 -6.96
CA ASP A 150 -3.35 11.56 -8.38
C ASP A 150 -2.08 11.53 -9.26
N ALA A 151 -1.11 10.67 -8.91
CA ALA A 151 0.16 10.53 -9.62
C ALA A 151 0.02 9.62 -10.86
N ARG A 152 -0.22 10.22 -12.04
CA ARG A 152 -0.44 9.51 -13.32
C ARG A 152 0.68 9.73 -14.36
N SER A 153 1.58 10.67 -14.16
CA SER A 153 2.60 11.03 -15.13
C SER A 153 3.96 11.24 -14.49
N ALA A 154 5.02 11.11 -15.27
CA ALA A 154 6.38 11.33 -14.79
C ALA A 154 6.59 12.77 -14.27
N ASP A 155 5.97 13.77 -14.92
CA ASP A 155 6.08 15.16 -14.48
C ASP A 155 5.43 15.39 -13.12
N LYS A 156 4.27 14.75 -12.86
CA LYS A 156 3.63 14.80 -11.54
C LYS A 156 4.48 14.09 -10.48
N VAL A 157 5.06 12.93 -10.82
CA VAL A 157 5.93 12.18 -9.91
C VAL A 157 7.20 12.99 -9.59
N ALA A 158 7.84 13.59 -10.60
CA ALA A 158 9.00 14.46 -10.41
C ALA A 158 8.67 15.67 -9.52
N TRP A 159 7.54 16.32 -9.75
CA TRP A 159 7.10 17.44 -8.93
C TRP A 159 6.83 17.03 -7.48
N LEU A 160 6.13 15.91 -7.24
CA LEU A 160 5.89 15.40 -5.89
C LEU A 160 7.20 15.12 -5.16
N HIS A 161 8.19 14.55 -5.84
CA HIS A 161 9.51 14.36 -5.26
C HIS A 161 10.19 15.69 -4.95
N HIS A 162 10.17 16.64 -5.89
CA HIS A 162 10.78 17.96 -5.73
C HIS A 162 10.23 18.72 -4.50
N ILE A 163 8.93 18.60 -4.22
CA ILE A 163 8.33 19.23 -3.03
C ILE A 163 8.56 18.44 -1.72
N GLY A 164 9.33 17.31 -1.77
CA GLY A 164 9.86 16.61 -0.59
C GLY A 164 9.30 15.23 -0.29
N PHE A 165 8.57 14.61 -1.21
CA PHE A 165 8.19 13.21 -1.05
C PHE A 165 9.31 12.29 -1.52
N SER A 166 9.80 11.42 -0.63
CA SER A 166 10.80 10.40 -0.97
C SER A 166 10.21 9.25 -1.78
N ARG A 167 8.89 8.98 -1.62
CA ARG A 167 8.16 7.92 -2.29
C ARG A 167 6.85 8.44 -2.85
N VAL A 168 6.48 7.96 -4.05
CA VAL A 168 5.22 8.32 -4.71
C VAL A 168 4.37 7.07 -4.94
N VAL A 169 3.12 7.10 -4.41
CA VAL A 169 2.12 6.06 -4.68
C VAL A 169 1.45 6.34 -6.01
N LEU A 170 1.70 5.47 -6.97
CA LEU A 170 1.17 5.59 -8.32
C LEU A 170 -0.35 5.36 -8.40
N ALA A 171 -0.99 5.96 -9.39
CA ALA A 171 -2.38 5.65 -9.73
C ALA A 171 -2.51 4.17 -10.12
N ARG A 172 -3.59 3.51 -9.65
CA ARG A 172 -3.84 2.07 -9.90
C ARG A 172 -4.12 1.74 -11.36
N GLU A 173 -4.49 2.76 -12.12
CA GLU A 173 -4.91 2.67 -13.51
C GLU A 173 -3.75 2.58 -14.50
N LEU A 174 -2.51 2.78 -14.08
CA LEU A 174 -1.34 2.76 -14.95
C LEU A 174 -1.06 1.35 -15.51
N SER A 175 -0.67 1.30 -16.77
CA SER A 175 -0.12 0.10 -17.39
C SER A 175 1.36 -0.09 -17.03
N LEU A 176 1.88 -1.28 -17.26
CA LEU A 176 3.28 -1.62 -16.99
C LEU A 176 4.23 -0.71 -17.78
N ASP A 177 3.89 -0.37 -19.04
CA ASP A 177 4.69 0.49 -19.88
C ASP A 177 4.68 1.95 -19.39
N GLU A 178 3.53 2.45 -18.90
CA GLU A 178 3.43 3.77 -18.28
C GLU A 178 4.28 3.85 -16.99
N ILE A 179 4.25 2.80 -16.17
CA ILE A 179 5.08 2.71 -14.93
C ILE A 179 6.57 2.72 -15.29
N ARG A 180 6.97 1.92 -16.29
CA ARG A 180 8.36 1.87 -16.78
C ARG A 180 8.82 3.24 -17.29
N ALA A 181 8.02 3.91 -18.10
CA ALA A 181 8.31 5.25 -18.63
C ALA A 181 8.45 6.29 -17.51
N ILE A 182 7.65 6.19 -16.44
CA ILE A 182 7.80 7.03 -15.25
C ILE A 182 9.15 6.77 -14.58
N HIS A 183 9.49 5.51 -14.31
CA HIS A 183 10.76 5.16 -13.65
C HIS A 183 11.98 5.54 -14.49
N GLU A 184 11.94 5.36 -15.80
CA GLU A 184 13.03 5.78 -16.71
C GLU A 184 13.28 7.29 -16.68
N LYS A 185 12.22 8.09 -16.55
CA LYS A 185 12.31 9.55 -16.47
C LYS A 185 12.72 10.06 -15.09
N VAL A 186 12.32 9.38 -14.02
CA VAL A 186 12.58 9.76 -12.62
C VAL A 186 13.12 8.57 -11.80
N PRO A 187 14.30 8.03 -12.14
CA PRO A 187 14.84 6.79 -11.56
C PRO A 187 15.25 6.92 -10.08
N TYR A 188 15.34 8.14 -9.57
CA TYR A 188 15.71 8.49 -8.20
C TYR A 188 14.51 8.52 -7.23
N VAL A 189 13.27 8.39 -7.73
CA VAL A 189 12.06 8.39 -6.90
C VAL A 189 11.65 6.97 -6.58
N GLU A 190 11.39 6.66 -5.32
CA GLU A 190 10.78 5.40 -4.92
C GLU A 190 9.34 5.31 -5.42
N LEU A 191 9.02 4.27 -6.18
CA LEU A 191 7.67 4.04 -6.71
C LEU A 191 6.96 2.95 -5.90
N GLU A 192 5.74 3.28 -5.44
CA GLU A 192 4.83 2.35 -4.76
C GLU A 192 3.61 2.08 -5.64
N ALA A 193 3.26 0.80 -5.81
CA ALA A 193 2.09 0.39 -6.58
C ALA A 193 1.18 -0.54 -5.78
N PHE A 194 -0.14 -0.38 -5.93
CA PHE A 194 -1.09 -1.34 -5.41
C PHE A 194 -1.03 -2.65 -6.20
N VAL A 195 -0.99 -3.77 -5.49
CA VAL A 195 -0.91 -5.11 -6.09
C VAL A 195 -2.09 -6.01 -5.76
N HIS A 196 -2.88 -5.68 -4.73
CA HIS A 196 -4.02 -6.52 -4.33
C HIS A 196 -5.14 -5.71 -3.68
N GLY A 197 -6.39 -6.20 -3.82
CA GLY A 197 -7.55 -5.74 -3.09
C GLY A 197 -8.47 -4.79 -3.85
N ALA A 198 -9.32 -4.05 -3.14
CA ALA A 198 -10.40 -3.27 -3.72
C ALA A 198 -9.92 -2.12 -4.62
N LEU A 199 -10.58 -1.97 -5.77
CA LEU A 199 -10.37 -0.87 -6.72
C LEU A 199 -11.38 0.26 -6.52
N CYS A 200 -10.91 1.50 -6.70
CA CYS A 200 -11.75 2.64 -7.00
C CYS A 200 -11.94 2.74 -8.51
N VAL A 201 -13.14 3.09 -8.98
CA VAL A 201 -13.41 3.25 -10.41
C VAL A 201 -12.96 4.62 -10.92
N SER A 202 -13.02 5.66 -10.08
CA SER A 202 -12.42 6.97 -10.34
C SER A 202 -10.95 6.94 -9.91
N TYR A 203 -10.13 7.72 -10.57
CA TYR A 203 -8.80 8.01 -10.05
C TYR A 203 -8.90 8.52 -8.61
N SER A 204 -7.97 8.11 -7.77
CA SER A 204 -7.96 8.49 -6.36
C SER A 204 -7.69 9.98 -6.20
N GLY A 205 -8.35 10.62 -5.22
CA GLY A 205 -8.23 12.06 -4.96
C GLY A 205 -9.13 12.95 -5.83
N VAL A 206 -9.71 12.42 -6.90
CA VAL A 206 -10.57 13.16 -7.85
C VAL A 206 -11.96 12.55 -7.99
N CYS A 207 -12.53 12.08 -6.87
CA CYS A 207 -13.88 11.54 -6.79
C CYS A 207 -14.71 12.35 -5.78
N TYR A 208 -15.72 13.06 -6.25
CA TYR A 208 -16.61 13.93 -5.47
C TYR A 208 -18.05 13.42 -5.43
N ALA A 209 -18.33 12.24 -6.01
CA ALA A 209 -19.68 11.69 -6.10
C ALA A 209 -20.33 11.47 -4.72
N SER A 210 -19.56 10.96 -3.74
CA SER A 210 -20.05 10.76 -2.38
C SER A 210 -20.36 12.07 -1.67
N GLU A 211 -19.52 13.11 -1.84
CA GLU A 211 -19.79 14.44 -1.27
C GLU A 211 -21.05 15.04 -1.88
N LYS A 212 -21.16 15.04 -3.20
CA LYS A 212 -22.32 15.60 -3.91
C LYS A 212 -23.63 14.92 -3.54
N CYS A 213 -23.62 13.59 -3.43
CA CYS A 213 -24.85 12.79 -3.27
C CYS A 213 -25.27 12.57 -1.81
N PHE A 214 -24.29 12.56 -0.88
CA PHE A 214 -24.50 12.06 0.48
C PHE A 214 -23.86 12.95 1.56
N ALA A 215 -23.27 14.08 1.20
CA ALA A 215 -22.49 14.96 2.10
C ALA A 215 -21.39 14.18 2.88
N ARG A 216 -20.77 13.19 2.22
CA ARG A 216 -19.74 12.31 2.76
C ARG A 216 -18.54 12.30 1.82
N SER A 217 -17.50 13.06 2.15
CA SER A 217 -16.35 13.18 1.25
C SER A 217 -15.45 11.95 1.25
N ALA A 218 -15.15 11.43 0.03
CA ALA A 218 -14.15 10.40 -0.15
C ALA A 218 -12.74 10.93 0.18
N ASN A 219 -12.46 12.22 -0.06
CA ASN A 219 -11.21 12.90 0.28
C ASN A 219 -11.06 13.18 1.78
N ARG A 220 -12.15 12.98 2.55
CA ARG A 220 -12.21 13.09 4.01
C ARG A 220 -12.32 11.72 4.71
N GLY A 221 -12.17 10.62 3.95
CA GLY A 221 -12.26 9.27 4.50
C GLY A 221 -13.66 8.68 4.65
N GLU A 222 -14.71 9.38 4.22
CA GLU A 222 -16.11 9.04 4.45
C GLU A 222 -16.84 8.54 3.18
N CYS A 223 -16.15 7.89 2.27
CA CYS A 223 -16.71 7.41 1.01
C CYS A 223 -17.99 6.58 1.21
N ALA A 224 -19.11 7.00 0.61
CA ALA A 224 -20.39 6.28 0.63
C ALA A 224 -20.47 5.12 -0.38
N GLN A 225 -19.39 4.85 -1.11
CA GLN A 225 -19.31 3.80 -2.15
C GLN A 225 -20.36 3.99 -3.28
N PHE A 226 -20.57 5.21 -3.73
CA PHE A 226 -21.45 5.55 -4.86
C PHE A 226 -21.26 4.60 -6.06
N CYS A 227 -20.02 4.28 -6.40
CA CYS A 227 -19.69 3.37 -7.51
C CYS A 227 -20.13 1.90 -7.30
N ARG A 228 -20.64 1.54 -6.12
CA ARG A 228 -21.15 0.20 -5.81
C ARG A 228 -22.70 0.16 -5.79
N MET A 229 -23.34 1.27 -6.08
CA MET A 229 -24.80 1.36 -6.17
C MET A 229 -25.31 0.78 -7.50
N LYS A 230 -26.59 0.48 -7.56
CA LYS A 230 -27.29 0.10 -8.80
C LYS A 230 -27.70 1.32 -9.59
N PHE A 231 -27.58 1.25 -10.89
CA PHE A 231 -27.98 2.29 -11.83
C PHE A 231 -28.78 1.72 -12.98
N ASN A 232 -29.75 2.47 -13.46
CA ASN A 232 -30.21 2.34 -14.82
C ASN A 232 -29.24 3.11 -15.74
N LEU A 233 -28.94 2.57 -16.90
CA LEU A 233 -28.27 3.30 -17.97
C LEU A 233 -29.33 3.71 -18.99
N VAL A 234 -29.48 5.02 -19.18
CA VAL A 234 -30.50 5.56 -20.10
C VAL A 234 -29.85 6.49 -21.12
N ASP A 235 -30.45 6.61 -22.28
CA ASP A 235 -30.00 7.54 -23.32
C ASP A 235 -30.70 8.92 -23.22
N SER A 236 -30.40 9.83 -24.17
CA SER A 236 -30.99 11.18 -24.18
C SER A 236 -32.49 11.19 -24.45
N ASP A 237 -33.06 10.13 -25.04
CA ASP A 237 -34.51 9.95 -25.27
C ASP A 237 -35.18 9.19 -24.12
N ASN A 238 -34.49 8.95 -23.00
CA ASN A 238 -34.91 8.17 -21.84
C ASN A 238 -35.17 6.68 -22.17
N GLN A 239 -34.57 6.15 -23.22
CA GLN A 239 -34.60 4.71 -23.47
C GLN A 239 -33.62 4.00 -22.53
N GLU A 240 -34.12 3.01 -21.80
CA GLU A 240 -33.33 2.19 -20.91
C GLU A 240 -32.45 1.20 -21.71
N ILE A 241 -31.14 1.19 -21.40
CA ILE A 241 -30.14 0.32 -22.02
C ILE A 241 -29.79 -0.83 -21.07
N GLU A 242 -29.61 -0.52 -19.79
CA GLU A 242 -29.32 -1.47 -18.71
C GLU A 242 -30.20 -1.14 -17.49
N HIS A 243 -30.81 -2.18 -16.88
CA HIS A 243 -31.71 -2.02 -15.73
C HIS A 243 -31.03 -2.42 -14.43
N GLN A 244 -31.00 -1.52 -13.43
CA GLN A 244 -30.61 -1.77 -12.04
C GLN A 244 -29.32 -2.61 -11.88
N ARG A 245 -28.26 -2.26 -12.62
CA ARG A 245 -26.96 -2.94 -12.55
C ARG A 245 -25.88 -2.10 -11.85
N HIS A 246 -24.87 -2.76 -11.32
CA HIS A 246 -23.73 -2.11 -10.64
C HIS A 246 -22.66 -1.64 -11.65
N LEU A 247 -23.05 -0.74 -12.56
CA LEU A 247 -22.30 -0.36 -13.78
C LEU A 247 -20.93 0.27 -13.53
N LEU A 248 -20.69 0.79 -12.32
CA LEU A 248 -19.40 1.35 -11.89
C LEU A 248 -18.63 0.42 -10.95
N SER A 249 -19.18 -0.76 -10.63
CA SER A 249 -18.55 -1.70 -9.69
C SER A 249 -17.45 -2.50 -10.38
N LEU A 250 -16.24 -2.47 -9.82
CA LEU A 250 -15.08 -3.21 -10.33
C LEU A 250 -14.83 -4.49 -9.53
N LYS A 251 -14.23 -5.48 -10.18
CA LYS A 251 -13.56 -6.62 -9.56
C LYS A 251 -12.40 -6.13 -8.66
N ASP A 252 -11.86 -7.00 -7.83
CA ASP A 252 -10.71 -6.69 -7.00
C ASP A 252 -9.39 -6.88 -7.78
N LEU A 253 -8.40 -6.05 -7.49
CA LEU A 253 -7.07 -6.14 -8.07
C LEU A 253 -6.36 -7.40 -7.57
N CYS A 254 -5.67 -8.11 -8.47
CA CYS A 254 -4.71 -9.15 -8.12
C CYS A 254 -3.57 -9.17 -9.13
N GLN A 255 -2.37 -8.79 -8.68
CA GLN A 255 -1.14 -8.72 -9.47
C GLN A 255 -0.12 -9.77 -9.06
N ILE A 256 -0.54 -10.84 -8.40
CA ILE A 256 0.39 -11.85 -7.85
C ILE A 256 1.33 -12.43 -8.94
N ASP A 257 0.82 -12.61 -10.16
CA ASP A 257 1.57 -13.14 -11.29
C ASP A 257 2.47 -12.08 -11.97
N HIS A 258 2.27 -10.79 -11.65
CA HIS A 258 2.96 -9.64 -12.25
C HIS A 258 3.90 -8.89 -11.29
N VAL A 259 4.11 -9.41 -10.08
CA VAL A 259 4.99 -8.76 -9.07
C VAL A 259 6.41 -8.56 -9.62
N LYS A 260 6.94 -9.56 -10.33
CA LYS A 260 8.26 -9.45 -10.97
C LYS A 260 8.31 -8.38 -12.06
N ASP A 261 7.28 -8.33 -12.91
CA ASP A 261 7.18 -7.35 -14.00
C ASP A 261 7.14 -5.92 -13.44
N LEU A 262 6.38 -5.71 -12.36
CA LEU A 262 6.32 -4.45 -11.63
C LEU A 262 7.68 -4.09 -11.00
N ALA A 263 8.36 -5.06 -10.37
CA ALA A 263 9.71 -4.86 -9.85
C ALA A 263 10.66 -4.46 -10.97
N ASP A 264 10.64 -5.15 -12.10
CA ASP A 264 11.50 -4.85 -13.25
C ASP A 264 11.15 -3.49 -13.91
N ALA A 265 9.89 -3.03 -13.79
CA ALA A 265 9.46 -1.72 -14.26
C ALA A 265 9.80 -0.55 -13.29
N GLY A 266 10.44 -0.82 -12.13
CA GLY A 266 10.89 0.22 -11.22
C GLY A 266 10.15 0.30 -9.89
N VAL A 267 9.08 -0.45 -9.69
CA VAL A 267 8.34 -0.48 -8.41
C VAL A 267 9.22 -1.13 -7.33
N CYS A 268 9.33 -0.48 -6.17
CA CYS A 268 10.06 -0.98 -5.01
C CYS A 268 9.16 -1.31 -3.81
N SER A 269 7.93 -0.77 -3.77
CA SER A 269 6.95 -1.05 -2.70
C SER A 269 5.64 -1.59 -3.29
N PHE A 270 5.23 -2.78 -2.83
CA PHE A 270 4.06 -3.55 -3.30
C PHE A 270 2.97 -3.48 -2.25
N LYS A 271 1.96 -2.63 -2.49
CA LYS A 271 0.92 -2.31 -1.52
C LYS A 271 -0.32 -3.17 -1.65
N ILE A 272 -0.71 -3.80 -0.55
CA ILE A 272 -1.97 -4.52 -0.42
C ILE A 272 -3.04 -3.57 0.11
N GLU A 273 -4.18 -3.42 -0.57
CA GLU A 273 -5.35 -2.68 -0.06
C GLU A 273 -6.14 -3.54 0.92
N GLY A 274 -6.59 -2.94 2.03
CA GLY A 274 -7.39 -3.72 2.97
C GLY A 274 -7.47 -3.22 4.41
N ARG A 275 -7.33 -1.92 4.70
CA ARG A 275 -7.39 -1.39 6.09
C ARG A 275 -8.71 -1.64 6.83
N LEU A 276 -9.77 -2.06 6.14
CA LEU A 276 -11.05 -2.46 6.76
C LEU A 276 -11.23 -3.99 6.80
N LYS A 277 -10.22 -4.76 6.38
CA LYS A 277 -10.25 -6.22 6.37
C LYS A 277 -9.85 -6.80 7.73
N ASP A 278 -10.30 -8.02 7.97
CA ASP A 278 -9.97 -8.78 9.18
C ASP A 278 -8.55 -9.39 9.13
N VAL A 279 -8.14 -9.93 10.26
CA VAL A 279 -6.81 -10.53 10.44
C VAL A 279 -6.59 -11.75 9.54
N ASN A 280 -7.63 -12.55 9.25
CA ASN A 280 -7.52 -13.74 8.40
C ASN A 280 -7.24 -13.39 6.96
N TYR A 281 -7.89 -12.33 6.43
CA TYR A 281 -7.56 -11.78 5.12
C TYR A 281 -6.10 -11.32 5.06
N VAL A 282 -5.63 -10.60 6.08
CA VAL A 282 -4.25 -10.11 6.17
C VAL A 282 -3.25 -11.26 6.14
N LYS A 283 -3.43 -12.27 7.02
CA LYS A 283 -2.58 -13.47 7.07
C LYS A 283 -2.45 -14.16 5.71
N ASN A 284 -3.58 -14.40 5.05
CA ASN A 284 -3.63 -15.11 3.78
C ASN A 284 -2.97 -14.33 2.64
N VAL A 285 -3.34 -13.06 2.47
CA VAL A 285 -2.87 -12.25 1.34
C VAL A 285 -1.38 -11.90 1.51
N VAL A 286 -0.96 -11.52 2.72
CA VAL A 286 0.45 -11.19 2.99
C VAL A 286 1.33 -12.41 2.79
N ALA A 287 0.94 -13.60 3.28
CA ALA A 287 1.69 -14.84 3.08
C ALA A 287 1.87 -15.17 1.58
N ALA A 288 0.81 -15.01 0.77
CA ALA A 288 0.89 -15.27 -0.67
C ALA A 288 1.90 -14.36 -1.38
N TYR A 289 1.83 -13.05 -1.11
CA TYR A 289 2.74 -12.07 -1.72
C TYR A 289 4.15 -12.15 -1.14
N SER A 290 4.32 -12.46 0.13
CA SER A 290 5.63 -12.66 0.75
C SER A 290 6.37 -13.84 0.11
N GLN A 291 5.72 -15.00 -0.03
CA GLN A 291 6.29 -16.16 -0.72
C GLN A 291 6.67 -15.81 -2.18
N LYS A 292 5.82 -15.02 -2.87
CA LYS A 292 6.11 -14.60 -4.24
C LYS A 292 7.33 -13.68 -4.34
N LEU A 293 7.48 -12.74 -3.41
CA LEU A 293 8.67 -11.88 -3.35
C LEU A 293 9.94 -12.67 -3.01
N ASP A 294 9.83 -13.66 -2.12
CA ASP A 294 10.96 -14.54 -1.78
C ASP A 294 11.44 -15.35 -3.00
N GLU A 295 10.51 -15.88 -3.82
CA GLU A 295 10.82 -16.53 -5.11
C GLU A 295 11.56 -15.57 -6.06
N ILE A 296 11.07 -14.32 -6.18
CA ILE A 296 11.67 -13.30 -7.06
C ILE A 296 13.09 -12.94 -6.59
N VAL A 297 13.26 -12.69 -5.29
CA VAL A 297 14.56 -12.37 -4.70
C VAL A 297 15.55 -13.52 -4.93
N ALA A 298 15.15 -14.76 -4.63
CA ALA A 298 15.99 -15.94 -4.81
C ALA A 298 16.44 -16.16 -6.26
N SER A 299 15.55 -15.84 -7.24
CA SER A 299 15.84 -16.00 -8.67
C SER A 299 16.51 -14.77 -9.30
N SER A 300 16.76 -13.69 -8.55
CA SER A 300 17.21 -12.40 -9.09
C SER A 300 18.73 -12.28 -9.29
N ASN A 301 19.52 -13.28 -8.92
CA ASN A 301 20.98 -13.24 -8.93
C ASN A 301 21.57 -12.02 -8.19
N GLY A 302 20.97 -11.65 -7.04
CA GLY A 302 21.42 -10.52 -6.23
C GLY A 302 20.94 -9.14 -6.71
N LYS A 303 20.09 -9.07 -7.74
CA LYS A 303 19.48 -7.81 -8.19
C LYS A 303 18.53 -7.23 -7.14
N TYR A 304 17.82 -8.09 -6.42
CA TYR A 304 16.82 -7.72 -5.42
C TYR A 304 17.12 -8.34 -4.07
N ILE A 305 16.73 -7.63 -3.01
CA ILE A 305 16.70 -8.11 -1.61
C ILE A 305 15.38 -7.70 -0.96
N ARG A 306 14.99 -8.36 0.14
CA ARG A 306 13.85 -7.93 0.96
C ARG A 306 14.21 -6.66 1.74
N ALA A 307 13.21 -5.82 2.00
CA ALA A 307 13.41 -4.57 2.73
C ALA A 307 13.52 -4.78 4.25
N SER A 308 13.11 -5.93 4.76
CA SER A 308 13.18 -6.29 6.18
C SER A 308 13.86 -7.65 6.40
N MET A 309 14.13 -8.01 7.65
CA MET A 309 14.87 -9.22 8.03
C MET A 309 13.94 -10.33 8.51
N GLY A 310 14.45 -11.56 8.45
CA GLY A 310 13.83 -12.75 9.02
C GLY A 310 13.20 -13.68 8.00
N GLU A 311 13.29 -14.98 8.31
CA GLU A 311 12.67 -16.08 7.57
C GLU A 311 11.31 -16.40 8.20
N ILE A 312 10.33 -16.70 7.36
CA ILE A 312 8.99 -17.05 7.79
C ILE A 312 8.73 -18.54 7.59
N VAL A 313 8.29 -19.21 8.64
CA VAL A 313 7.80 -20.58 8.58
C VAL A 313 6.28 -20.56 8.61
N TYR A 314 5.65 -21.01 7.53
CA TYR A 314 4.19 -21.06 7.39
C TYR A 314 3.67 -22.46 7.75
N ASN A 315 2.57 -22.50 8.50
CA ASN A 315 1.84 -23.71 8.86
C ASN A 315 0.56 -23.91 8.03
N PHE A 316 0.45 -23.19 6.90
CA PHE A 316 -0.67 -23.28 5.97
C PHE A 316 -0.20 -22.92 4.56
N GLN A 317 -1.03 -23.27 3.56
CA GLN A 317 -0.82 -22.84 2.19
C GLN A 317 -1.76 -21.68 1.88
N PRO A 318 -1.28 -20.48 1.53
CA PRO A 318 -2.15 -19.36 1.21
C PRO A 318 -2.95 -19.59 -0.07
N ASN A 319 -4.20 -19.09 -0.09
CA ASN A 319 -5.08 -19.19 -1.23
C ASN A 319 -5.94 -17.92 -1.34
N LEU A 320 -5.62 -17.06 -2.30
CA LEU A 320 -6.28 -15.77 -2.46
C LEU A 320 -7.77 -15.88 -2.79
N LYS A 321 -8.22 -17.00 -3.41
CA LYS A 321 -9.64 -17.21 -3.77
C LYS A 321 -10.53 -17.50 -2.56
N LYS A 322 -9.96 -17.94 -1.43
CA LYS A 322 -10.70 -18.37 -0.24
C LYS A 322 -11.02 -17.24 0.75
N THR A 323 -10.45 -16.06 0.57
CA THR A 323 -10.78 -14.86 1.35
C THR A 323 -11.58 -13.87 0.49
N PHE A 324 -12.02 -12.78 1.09
CA PHE A 324 -12.89 -11.80 0.42
C PHE A 324 -12.37 -11.37 -0.96
N ASN A 325 -13.15 -11.62 -2.02
CA ASN A 325 -12.92 -11.10 -3.36
C ASN A 325 -14.23 -10.99 -4.17
N ARG A 326 -14.27 -10.05 -5.14
CA ARG A 326 -15.37 -9.84 -6.10
C ARG A 326 -15.05 -10.44 -7.47
N GLY A 327 -14.21 -11.48 -7.52
CA GLY A 327 -13.46 -11.86 -8.70
C GLY A 327 -12.23 -10.99 -8.87
N TYR A 328 -11.24 -11.47 -9.60
CA TYR A 328 -9.96 -10.79 -9.75
C TYR A 328 -9.76 -10.23 -11.15
N THR A 329 -9.01 -9.14 -11.23
CA THR A 329 -8.56 -8.50 -12.47
C THR A 329 -7.12 -7.98 -12.29
N ASN A 330 -6.33 -7.97 -13.37
CA ASN A 330 -5.07 -7.22 -13.43
C ASN A 330 -5.29 -5.75 -13.85
N TYR A 331 -6.55 -5.33 -13.93
CA TYR A 331 -7.03 -3.99 -14.25
C TYR A 331 -6.50 -3.52 -15.60
N PHE A 332 -5.61 -2.52 -15.62
CA PHE A 332 -5.02 -1.98 -16.84
C PHE A 332 -3.54 -2.33 -17.02
N LEU A 333 -2.96 -3.15 -16.17
CA LEU A 333 -1.52 -3.41 -16.17
C LEU A 333 -1.03 -3.89 -17.55
N ASN A 334 -1.74 -4.85 -18.14
CA ASN A 334 -1.44 -5.42 -19.47
C ASN A 334 -2.33 -4.81 -20.58
N GLY A 335 -2.75 -3.55 -20.37
CA GLY A 335 -3.65 -2.86 -21.28
C GLY A 335 -5.13 -3.03 -20.94
N ARG A 336 -6.01 -2.57 -21.83
CA ARG A 336 -7.45 -2.56 -21.60
C ARG A 336 -8.10 -3.91 -21.81
N GLN A 337 -8.92 -4.31 -20.85
CA GLN A 337 -9.73 -5.53 -20.91
C GLN A 337 -11.21 -5.17 -20.66
N PRO A 338 -12.18 -5.85 -21.32
CA PRO A 338 -13.60 -5.59 -21.09
C PRO A 338 -14.09 -6.13 -19.75
N ASP A 339 -13.50 -7.22 -19.24
CA ASP A 339 -13.93 -7.98 -18.06
C ASP A 339 -13.27 -7.50 -16.76
N ILE A 340 -13.30 -6.19 -16.49
CA ILE A 340 -12.79 -5.60 -15.24
C ILE A 340 -13.89 -5.25 -14.24
N ALA A 341 -15.16 -5.30 -14.69
CA ALA A 341 -16.32 -4.90 -13.91
C ALA A 341 -17.01 -6.10 -13.22
N SER A 342 -17.68 -5.81 -12.12
CA SER A 342 -18.57 -6.73 -11.40
C SER A 342 -19.97 -6.12 -11.40
N PHE A 343 -20.70 -6.28 -12.52
CA PHE A 343 -21.98 -5.63 -12.76
C PHE A 343 -23.14 -6.27 -11.99
N ASP A 344 -23.04 -7.54 -11.64
CA ASP A 344 -24.12 -8.30 -11.01
C ASP A 344 -24.12 -8.16 -9.49
N THR A 345 -22.97 -7.94 -8.88
CA THR A 345 -22.89 -7.76 -7.41
C THR A 345 -21.67 -6.93 -6.97
N PRO A 346 -21.83 -6.05 -5.96
CA PRO A 346 -20.72 -5.37 -5.30
C PRO A 346 -20.15 -6.18 -4.12
N LYS A 347 -20.76 -7.34 -3.81
CA LYS A 347 -20.39 -8.20 -2.69
C LYS A 347 -19.36 -9.26 -3.11
N ALA A 348 -18.71 -9.89 -2.14
CA ALA A 348 -17.81 -11.00 -2.42
C ALA A 348 -18.59 -12.23 -2.90
N MET A 349 -18.18 -12.77 -4.04
CA MET A 349 -18.64 -14.08 -4.51
C MET A 349 -17.73 -15.23 -4.05
N GLY A 350 -16.44 -14.96 -3.92
CA GLY A 350 -15.46 -15.96 -3.53
C GLY A 350 -15.12 -16.96 -4.65
N GLU A 351 -14.90 -18.22 -4.27
CA GLU A 351 -14.43 -19.30 -5.15
C GLU A 351 -15.61 -20.01 -5.83
N PHE A 352 -15.53 -20.20 -7.15
CA PHE A 352 -16.47 -21.08 -7.85
C PHE A 352 -16.28 -22.52 -7.39
N VAL A 353 -17.35 -23.16 -6.89
CA VAL A 353 -17.30 -24.51 -6.30
C VAL A 353 -18.14 -25.54 -7.03
N GLY A 354 -18.80 -25.18 -8.10
CA GLY A 354 -19.56 -26.11 -8.95
C GLY A 354 -20.94 -25.60 -9.34
N LYS A 355 -21.78 -26.49 -9.84
CA LYS A 355 -23.17 -26.18 -10.22
C LYS A 355 -24.15 -27.06 -9.46
N VAL A 356 -25.32 -26.53 -9.15
CA VAL A 356 -26.41 -27.29 -8.59
C VAL A 356 -26.78 -28.42 -9.55
N LYS A 357 -26.65 -29.66 -9.12
CA LYS A 357 -27.01 -30.84 -9.97
C LYS A 357 -28.49 -31.13 -9.92
N GLU A 358 -29.04 -31.22 -8.71
CA GLU A 358 -30.45 -31.54 -8.46
C GLU A 358 -30.89 -31.07 -7.08
N ILE A 359 -32.16 -30.71 -6.94
CA ILE A 359 -32.80 -30.42 -5.66
C ILE A 359 -33.37 -31.73 -5.08
N ARG A 360 -33.09 -32.02 -3.79
CA ARG A 360 -33.52 -33.21 -3.10
C ARG A 360 -34.51 -32.87 -1.97
N GLY A 361 -35.80 -32.87 -2.31
CA GLY A 361 -36.86 -32.48 -1.37
C GLY A 361 -36.76 -31.02 -0.97
N THR A 362 -37.19 -30.67 0.23
CA THR A 362 -37.25 -29.31 0.75
C THR A 362 -36.03 -28.90 1.58
N GLN A 363 -35.08 -29.83 1.82
CA GLN A 363 -34.02 -29.61 2.81
C GLN A 363 -32.59 -29.77 2.28
N SER A 364 -32.43 -30.25 1.04
CA SER A 364 -31.08 -30.53 0.52
C SER A 364 -31.01 -30.47 -1.00
N PHE A 365 -29.80 -30.39 -1.51
CA PHE A 365 -29.50 -30.47 -2.93
C PHE A 365 -28.11 -31.10 -3.17
N ASN A 366 -27.88 -31.61 -4.37
CA ASN A 366 -26.60 -32.15 -4.80
C ASN A 366 -25.87 -31.14 -5.68
N VAL A 367 -24.53 -31.10 -5.55
CA VAL A 367 -23.63 -30.25 -6.34
C VAL A 367 -22.79 -31.11 -7.28
N ALA A 368 -22.71 -30.70 -8.55
CA ALA A 368 -21.77 -31.26 -9.52
C ALA A 368 -20.41 -30.56 -9.34
N THR A 369 -19.48 -31.23 -8.63
CA THR A 369 -18.21 -30.63 -8.23
C THR A 369 -17.16 -31.67 -7.86
N VAL A 370 -15.89 -31.24 -7.86
CA VAL A 370 -14.74 -31.92 -7.23
C VAL A 370 -14.29 -31.23 -5.93
N ALA A 371 -14.89 -30.07 -5.62
CA ALA A 371 -14.57 -29.33 -4.39
C ALA A 371 -15.13 -30.06 -3.16
N SER A 372 -14.41 -30.04 -2.07
CA SER A 372 -14.89 -30.48 -0.74
C SER A 372 -15.61 -29.34 -0.02
N PHE A 373 -16.61 -29.69 0.77
CA PHE A 373 -17.37 -28.76 1.61
C PHE A 373 -17.21 -29.08 3.08
N ALA A 374 -17.39 -28.07 3.92
CA ALA A 374 -17.42 -28.20 5.37
C ALA A 374 -18.74 -27.67 5.95
N ASN A 375 -19.14 -28.21 7.12
CA ASN A 375 -20.24 -27.65 7.90
C ASN A 375 -19.87 -26.19 8.26
N GLY A 376 -20.78 -25.26 8.01
CA GLY A 376 -20.54 -23.84 8.25
C GLY A 376 -20.09 -23.06 7.03
N ASP A 377 -19.79 -23.69 5.89
CA ASP A 377 -19.45 -22.98 4.65
C ASP A 377 -20.56 -21.99 4.27
N GLY A 378 -20.15 -20.78 3.86
CA GLY A 378 -21.02 -19.79 3.25
C GLY A 378 -20.99 -19.96 1.73
N LEU A 379 -22.14 -20.21 1.14
CA LEU A 379 -22.32 -20.33 -0.31
C LEU A 379 -23.23 -19.23 -0.84
N CYS A 380 -23.05 -18.87 -2.09
CA CYS A 380 -23.91 -17.91 -2.78
C CYS A 380 -24.07 -18.27 -4.27
N PHE A 381 -25.09 -17.69 -4.88
CA PHE A 381 -25.39 -17.82 -6.30
C PHE A 381 -26.09 -16.54 -6.80
N ILE A 382 -26.09 -16.30 -8.11
CA ILE A 382 -26.90 -15.27 -8.74
C ILE A 382 -28.21 -15.93 -9.16
N ASN A 383 -29.33 -15.39 -8.70
CA ASN A 383 -30.66 -15.88 -9.07
C ASN A 383 -31.11 -15.40 -10.46
N ASP A 384 -32.29 -15.81 -10.90
CA ASP A 384 -32.83 -15.47 -12.21
C ASP A 384 -33.13 -13.95 -12.38
N GLU A 385 -33.24 -13.21 -11.28
CA GLU A 385 -33.41 -11.76 -11.26
C GLU A 385 -32.10 -10.98 -11.28
N GLY A 386 -30.94 -11.71 -11.29
CA GLY A 386 -29.60 -11.14 -11.27
C GLY A 386 -29.15 -10.69 -9.86
N GLU A 387 -29.83 -11.13 -8.80
CA GLU A 387 -29.48 -10.80 -7.42
C GLU A 387 -28.61 -11.87 -6.76
N LEU A 388 -27.63 -11.43 -5.96
CA LEU A 388 -26.81 -12.33 -5.17
C LEU A 388 -27.56 -12.83 -3.94
N GLU A 389 -27.85 -14.12 -3.90
CA GLU A 389 -28.38 -14.80 -2.74
C GLU A 389 -27.32 -15.64 -2.05
N GLY A 390 -27.26 -15.58 -0.72
CA GLY A 390 -26.30 -16.31 0.11
C GLY A 390 -27.00 -17.17 1.15
N PHE A 391 -26.39 -18.32 1.46
CA PHE A 391 -26.87 -19.22 2.51
C PHE A 391 -25.71 -19.93 3.21
N ARG A 392 -25.96 -20.46 4.39
CA ARG A 392 -24.99 -21.21 5.16
C ARG A 392 -25.30 -22.70 5.10
N VAL A 393 -24.28 -23.53 4.88
CA VAL A 393 -24.37 -24.99 4.91
C VAL A 393 -24.36 -25.46 6.36
N ASN A 394 -25.41 -26.15 6.78
CA ASN A 394 -25.52 -26.71 8.13
C ASN A 394 -24.86 -28.10 8.23
N ARG A 395 -25.08 -28.93 7.21
CA ARG A 395 -24.55 -30.31 7.15
C ARG A 395 -24.11 -30.67 5.74
N VAL A 396 -23.03 -31.45 5.66
CA VAL A 396 -22.43 -31.92 4.40
C VAL A 396 -22.38 -33.45 4.41
N GLU A 397 -22.86 -34.10 3.34
CA GLU A 397 -22.74 -35.54 3.09
C GLU A 397 -22.16 -35.74 1.67
N GLY A 398 -20.83 -35.74 1.56
CA GLY A 398 -20.16 -35.70 0.25
C GLY A 398 -20.55 -34.47 -0.55
N ASN A 399 -21.14 -34.65 -1.74
CA ASN A 399 -21.62 -33.55 -2.57
C ASN A 399 -23.09 -33.17 -2.30
N ARG A 400 -23.72 -33.77 -1.28
CA ARG A 400 -25.08 -33.41 -0.84
C ARG A 400 -24.99 -32.39 0.29
N LEU A 401 -25.58 -31.22 0.08
CA LEU A 401 -25.56 -30.12 1.00
C LEU A 401 -26.94 -29.90 1.63
N PHE A 402 -26.94 -29.66 2.95
CA PHE A 402 -28.12 -29.34 3.73
C PHE A 402 -27.95 -27.90 4.24
N PRO A 403 -28.55 -26.90 3.60
CA PRO A 403 -28.53 -25.54 4.10
C PRO A 403 -29.22 -25.39 5.46
N LEU A 404 -28.86 -24.39 6.23
CA LEU A 404 -29.60 -24.02 7.44
C LEU A 404 -31.06 -23.64 7.10
N ARG A 405 -31.25 -22.93 5.99
CA ARG A 405 -32.52 -22.64 5.35
C ARG A 405 -32.35 -22.82 3.85
N MET A 406 -33.23 -23.62 3.22
CA MET A 406 -33.17 -23.87 1.79
C MET A 406 -33.52 -22.59 1.03
N PRO A 407 -32.65 -22.14 0.09
CA PRO A 407 -32.92 -20.94 -0.72
C PRO A 407 -34.09 -21.22 -1.68
N GLU A 408 -35.05 -20.28 -1.74
CA GLU A 408 -36.27 -20.44 -2.54
C GLU A 408 -35.98 -20.37 -4.05
N ASN A 409 -34.99 -19.55 -4.44
CA ASN A 409 -34.64 -19.29 -5.85
C ASN A 409 -33.55 -20.22 -6.38
N LEU A 410 -33.08 -21.20 -5.59
CA LEU A 410 -32.05 -22.13 -6.05
C LEU A 410 -32.62 -23.13 -7.07
N ARG A 411 -31.98 -23.29 -8.22
CA ARG A 411 -32.40 -24.15 -9.33
C ARG A 411 -31.26 -25.03 -9.82
N PRO A 412 -31.52 -26.22 -10.39
CA PRO A 412 -30.52 -27.02 -11.06
C PRO A 412 -29.84 -26.22 -12.20
N GLY A 413 -28.53 -26.43 -12.36
CA GLY A 413 -27.69 -25.74 -13.32
C GLY A 413 -27.08 -24.42 -12.87
N MET A 414 -27.59 -23.79 -11.79
CA MET A 414 -27.03 -22.56 -11.24
C MET A 414 -25.61 -22.75 -10.73
N ALA A 415 -24.75 -21.78 -11.00
CA ALA A 415 -23.37 -21.73 -10.50
C ALA A 415 -23.35 -21.37 -9.01
N LEU A 416 -22.60 -22.14 -8.23
CA LEU A 416 -22.38 -21.91 -6.81
C LEU A 416 -20.97 -21.39 -6.55
N TYR A 417 -20.89 -20.42 -5.68
CA TYR A 417 -19.65 -19.83 -5.21
C TYR A 417 -19.56 -19.95 -3.69
N ARG A 418 -18.34 -20.13 -3.19
CA ARG A 418 -18.05 -20.18 -1.75
C ARG A 418 -17.41 -18.87 -1.32
N ASN A 419 -18.16 -18.04 -0.62
CA ASN A 419 -17.69 -16.74 -0.11
C ASN A 419 -17.17 -16.81 1.33
N ASN A 420 -17.33 -17.95 2.01
CA ASN A 420 -16.72 -18.28 3.31
C ASN A 420 -16.36 -19.76 3.35
N ASP A 421 -15.07 -20.09 3.37
CA ASP A 421 -14.54 -21.44 3.54
C ASP A 421 -14.28 -21.66 5.03
N GLN A 422 -15.20 -22.33 5.73
CA GLN A 422 -15.12 -22.51 7.19
C GLN A 422 -13.89 -23.32 7.62
N ALA A 423 -13.47 -24.30 6.83
CA ALA A 423 -12.27 -25.07 7.14
C ALA A 423 -11.01 -24.22 7.04
N PHE A 424 -10.92 -23.36 6.03
CA PHE A 424 -9.81 -22.44 5.84
C PHE A 424 -9.78 -21.34 6.90
N GLU A 425 -10.94 -20.79 7.25
CA GLU A 425 -11.08 -19.82 8.35
C GLU A 425 -10.59 -20.40 9.69
N ASN A 426 -10.93 -21.67 9.98
CA ASN A 426 -10.47 -22.37 11.19
C ASN A 426 -8.94 -22.58 11.21
N ILE A 427 -8.30 -22.71 10.04
CA ILE A 427 -6.83 -22.77 9.94
C ILE A 427 -6.27 -21.37 10.26
N LEU A 428 -6.79 -20.32 9.61
CA LEU A 428 -6.30 -18.96 9.78
C LEU A 428 -6.52 -18.39 11.19
N ALA A 429 -7.55 -18.86 11.91
CA ALA A 429 -7.79 -18.47 13.30
C ALA A 429 -6.67 -18.89 14.27
N ARG A 430 -5.81 -19.84 13.86
CA ARG A 430 -4.68 -20.34 14.65
C ARG A 430 -3.41 -19.53 14.37
N LYS A 431 -2.32 -19.89 15.07
CA LYS A 431 -0.97 -19.40 14.72
C LYS A 431 -0.51 -20.06 13.42
N THR A 432 -0.48 -19.29 12.33
CA THR A 432 -0.23 -19.79 10.97
C THR A 432 1.15 -19.43 10.43
N ALA A 433 1.88 -18.56 11.11
CA ALA A 433 3.25 -18.20 10.73
C ALA A 433 4.12 -17.93 11.95
N SER A 434 5.43 -18.05 11.76
CA SER A 434 6.45 -17.65 12.74
C SER A 434 7.63 -17.04 11.99
N ARG A 435 8.02 -15.84 12.38
CA ARG A 435 9.14 -15.09 11.80
C ARG A 435 10.32 -15.13 12.75
N LYS A 436 11.52 -15.49 12.23
CA LYS A 436 12.77 -15.53 12.97
C LYS A 436 13.91 -14.98 12.12
N ILE A 437 14.85 -14.27 12.75
CA ILE A 437 16.06 -13.79 12.08
C ILE A 437 17.11 -14.90 12.13
N PRO A 438 17.54 -15.44 10.97
CA PRO A 438 18.58 -16.45 10.91
C PRO A 438 19.93 -15.85 11.29
N VAL A 439 20.65 -16.48 12.20
CA VAL A 439 21.99 -16.07 12.63
C VAL A 439 22.96 -17.22 12.58
N ILE A 440 24.22 -16.88 12.27
CA ILE A 440 25.37 -17.77 12.34
C ILE A 440 26.33 -17.17 13.35
N PHE A 441 26.88 -18.01 14.20
CA PHE A 441 27.90 -17.61 15.17
C PHE A 441 29.28 -18.12 14.73
N ASP A 442 30.28 -17.25 14.79
CA ASP A 442 31.69 -17.60 14.67
C ASP A 442 32.34 -17.49 16.06
N VAL A 443 32.93 -18.57 16.53
CA VAL A 443 33.54 -18.69 17.86
C VAL A 443 35.03 -18.94 17.68
N GLN A 444 35.85 -18.10 18.26
CA GLN A 444 37.29 -18.15 18.15
C GLN A 444 37.97 -18.12 19.51
N GLY A 445 39.00 -18.95 19.71
CA GLY A 445 39.92 -18.80 20.82
C GLY A 445 40.91 -17.66 20.54
N ILE A 446 41.03 -16.74 21.49
CA ILE A 446 41.98 -15.60 21.40
C ILE A 446 43.19 -15.89 22.22
N TYR A 447 44.38 -15.67 21.64
CA TYR A 447 45.68 -15.88 22.24
C TYR A 447 46.37 -14.52 22.43
N GLU A 448 46.92 -14.25 23.61
CA GLU A 448 47.67 -13.01 23.85
C GLU A 448 48.95 -12.96 23.00
N ASN A 449 49.64 -14.13 22.87
CA ASN A 449 50.79 -14.27 21.99
C ASN A 449 50.60 -15.47 21.04
N PRO A 450 51.00 -15.35 19.76
CA PRO A 450 50.88 -16.46 18.80
C PRO A 450 51.67 -17.72 19.17
N SER A 451 52.61 -17.62 20.12
CA SER A 451 53.42 -18.75 20.62
C SER A 451 52.80 -19.45 21.83
N GLU A 452 51.68 -18.97 22.35
CA GLU A 452 50.99 -19.60 23.46
C GLU A 452 50.13 -20.76 22.98
N ASN A 453 50.18 -21.87 23.72
CA ASN A 453 49.36 -23.04 23.41
C ASN A 453 47.98 -23.01 24.06
N GLN A 454 47.64 -21.91 24.79
CA GLN A 454 46.40 -21.82 25.55
C GLN A 454 45.72 -20.47 25.26
N PRO A 455 44.46 -20.47 24.83
CA PRO A 455 43.73 -19.23 24.63
C PRO A 455 43.47 -18.48 25.96
N SER A 456 43.60 -17.16 25.95
CA SER A 456 43.31 -16.23 27.06
C SER A 456 41.83 -15.80 27.11
N GLY A 457 41.07 -16.07 26.04
CA GLY A 457 39.69 -15.68 25.96
C GLY A 457 38.94 -16.30 24.77
N ILE A 458 37.66 -16.00 24.74
CA ILE A 458 36.71 -16.43 23.69
C ILE A 458 36.13 -15.22 23.02
N LEU A 459 36.19 -15.13 21.71
CA LEU A 459 35.46 -14.17 20.89
C LEU A 459 34.30 -14.89 20.18
N VAL A 460 33.09 -14.39 20.35
CA VAL A 460 31.89 -14.87 19.63
C VAL A 460 31.29 -13.72 18.84
N SER A 461 31.27 -13.84 17.53
CA SER A 461 30.61 -12.89 16.62
C SER A 461 29.33 -13.46 16.03
N ALA A 462 28.33 -12.62 15.84
CA ALA A 462 27.05 -12.97 15.23
C ALA A 462 26.87 -12.27 13.88
N LYS A 463 26.45 -13.04 12.88
CA LYS A 463 26.12 -12.54 11.55
C LYS A 463 24.73 -13.01 11.15
N THR A 464 23.95 -12.16 10.48
CA THR A 464 22.71 -12.58 9.82
C THR A 464 22.91 -12.70 8.32
N MET A 465 22.17 -13.62 7.70
CA MET A 465 22.12 -13.76 6.26
C MET A 465 20.96 -12.95 5.70
N MET A 466 21.22 -12.05 4.76
CA MET A 466 20.20 -11.29 4.04
C MET A 466 19.68 -12.02 2.79
N THR A 467 19.76 -13.35 2.77
CA THR A 467 19.30 -14.19 1.66
C THR A 467 18.13 -15.07 2.09
N THR A 468 17.19 -15.27 1.17
CA THR A 468 15.99 -16.09 1.38
C THR A 468 16.30 -17.60 1.42
N PRO A 469 15.47 -18.40 2.12
CA PRO A 469 15.67 -19.84 2.37
C PRO A 469 15.64 -20.76 1.15
N TYR A 470 15.31 -20.25 -0.03
CA TYR A 470 15.13 -21.04 -1.26
C TYR A 470 16.45 -21.54 -1.89
N LEU A 471 17.61 -21.14 -1.37
CA LEU A 471 18.92 -21.56 -1.87
C LEU A 471 19.35 -22.98 -1.42
N LYS A 472 18.43 -23.78 -0.88
CA LYS A 472 18.75 -25.17 -0.44
C LYS A 472 19.13 -26.14 -1.56
N THR A 473 19.06 -25.76 -2.83
CA THR A 473 19.25 -26.69 -3.95
C THR A 473 20.33 -26.33 -4.98
N THR A 474 21.06 -25.22 -4.83
CA THR A 474 22.16 -24.89 -5.75
C THR A 474 23.46 -24.65 -4.99
N ASN A 475 24.57 -25.18 -5.53
CA ASN A 475 25.92 -25.09 -4.99
C ASN A 475 26.28 -23.68 -4.49
N ILE A 476 26.44 -23.54 -3.18
CA ILE A 476 26.66 -22.29 -2.43
C ILE A 476 27.99 -21.59 -2.76
N SER A 477 28.81 -22.13 -3.65
CA SER A 477 30.16 -21.63 -3.90
C SER A 477 30.28 -20.37 -4.78
N SER A 478 29.20 -19.81 -5.30
CA SER A 478 29.26 -18.66 -6.23
C SER A 478 28.35 -17.44 -5.91
N ILE A 479 27.52 -17.49 -4.89
CA ILE A 479 26.74 -16.33 -4.46
C ILE A 479 27.34 -15.87 -3.14
N ALA A 480 28.04 -14.73 -3.14
CA ALA A 480 28.45 -14.06 -1.92
C ALA A 480 27.16 -13.72 -1.15
N ALA A 481 26.82 -14.57 -0.17
CA ALA A 481 25.74 -14.26 0.78
C ALA A 481 26.06 -12.89 1.39
N ILE A 482 25.17 -11.91 1.23
CA ILE A 482 25.32 -10.62 1.90
C ILE A 482 25.09 -10.92 3.37
N THR A 483 26.16 -11.16 4.10
CA THR A 483 26.12 -11.30 5.55
C THR A 483 26.27 -9.91 6.16
N ARG A 484 25.51 -9.65 7.21
CA ARG A 484 25.59 -8.43 8.01
C ARG A 484 26.01 -8.80 9.42
N GLU A 485 27.02 -8.14 9.94
CA GLU A 485 27.44 -8.30 11.33
C GLU A 485 26.39 -7.69 12.26
N LEU A 486 26.02 -8.46 13.30
CA LEU A 486 25.04 -8.07 14.29
C LEU A 486 25.65 -7.78 15.68
N GLY A 487 26.91 -8.14 15.89
CA GLY A 487 27.61 -7.86 17.13
C GLY A 487 28.62 -8.94 17.47
N GLU A 488 29.47 -8.64 18.43
CA GLU A 488 30.48 -9.55 18.96
C GLU A 488 30.65 -9.39 20.47
N VAL A 489 30.99 -10.46 21.15
CA VAL A 489 31.29 -10.52 22.59
C VAL A 489 32.64 -11.18 22.77
N PHE A 490 33.56 -10.47 23.43
CA PHE A 490 34.80 -11.04 23.93
C PHE A 490 34.65 -11.35 25.41
N TYR A 491 34.98 -12.59 25.80
CA TYR A 491 34.97 -13.04 27.19
C TYR A 491 36.37 -13.48 27.58
N GLU A 492 37.01 -12.70 28.46
CA GLU A 492 38.35 -12.96 28.96
C GLU A 492 38.29 -14.08 30.01
N MET A 493 38.93 -15.19 29.70
CA MET A 493 39.17 -16.30 30.62
C MET A 493 40.26 -17.23 30.09
N PRO A 494 41.22 -17.68 30.92
CA PRO A 494 42.16 -18.73 30.53
C PRO A 494 41.38 -20.03 30.30
N LEU A 495 41.58 -20.67 29.17
CA LEU A 495 40.88 -21.88 28.77
C LEU A 495 41.73 -23.13 29.09
N GLU A 496 41.23 -24.04 29.91
CA GLU A 496 41.86 -25.30 30.19
C GLU A 496 41.54 -26.33 29.10
N GLN A 497 42.51 -27.17 28.76
CA GLN A 497 42.31 -28.26 27.81
C GLN A 497 41.25 -29.23 28.35
N ALA A 498 40.28 -29.56 27.56
CA ALA A 498 39.18 -30.46 27.94
C ALA A 498 39.60 -31.93 27.88
N LYS A 499 39.04 -32.75 28.72
CA LYS A 499 39.24 -34.22 28.66
C LYS A 499 38.59 -34.85 27.42
N HIS A 500 37.57 -34.21 26.88
CA HIS A 500 36.85 -34.62 25.67
C HIS A 500 36.51 -33.39 24.84
N PRO A 501 36.44 -33.49 23.51
CA PRO A 501 36.08 -32.38 22.65
C PRO A 501 34.76 -31.71 23.06
N GLN A 502 34.74 -30.39 23.17
CA GLN A 502 33.61 -29.59 23.65
C GLN A 502 32.77 -28.96 22.52
N GLY A 503 33.17 -29.15 21.28
CA GLY A 503 32.56 -28.48 20.13
C GLY A 503 31.04 -28.63 20.09
N ASP A 504 30.51 -29.82 20.29
CA ASP A 504 29.04 -30.07 20.27
C ASP A 504 28.30 -29.40 21.44
N ASN A 505 28.94 -29.34 22.62
CA ASN A 505 28.38 -28.63 23.76
C ASN A 505 28.33 -27.12 23.48
N ILE A 506 29.40 -26.53 22.98
CA ILE A 506 29.48 -25.10 22.63
C ILE A 506 28.39 -24.77 21.60
N ARG A 507 28.27 -25.55 20.50
CA ARG A 507 27.22 -25.38 19.49
C ARG A 507 25.83 -25.43 20.10
N THR A 508 25.59 -26.42 20.95
CA THR A 508 24.27 -26.63 21.59
C THR A 508 23.93 -25.48 22.53
N GLN A 509 24.87 -25.01 23.37
CA GLN A 509 24.58 -23.97 24.36
C GLN A 509 24.39 -22.58 23.72
N LEU A 510 25.23 -22.20 22.74
CA LEU A 510 25.08 -20.93 22.03
C LEU A 510 23.85 -20.94 21.13
N GLY A 511 23.50 -22.08 20.52
CA GLY A 511 22.32 -22.22 19.66
C GLY A 511 20.95 -22.15 20.38
N LYS A 512 20.89 -22.11 21.72
CA LYS A 512 19.65 -22.05 22.51
C LYS A 512 19.00 -20.65 22.48
N LEU A 513 18.46 -20.24 21.35
CA LEU A 513 17.82 -18.92 21.15
C LEU A 513 16.28 -18.92 21.26
N GLY A 514 15.66 -20.01 21.66
CA GLY A 514 14.24 -20.35 21.50
C GLY A 514 13.21 -19.25 21.79
N THR A 515 13.38 -18.45 22.84
CA THR A 515 12.45 -17.36 23.22
C THR A 515 12.75 -16.01 22.54
N THR A 516 13.88 -15.91 21.82
CA THR A 516 14.28 -14.69 21.14
C THR A 516 13.71 -14.63 19.73
N ARG A 517 13.85 -13.48 19.06
CA ARG A 517 13.53 -13.31 17.63
C ARG A 517 14.54 -13.97 16.68
N TYR A 518 15.59 -14.59 17.20
CA TYR A 518 16.67 -15.18 16.42
C TYR A 518 16.51 -16.70 16.30
N GLU A 519 17.08 -17.27 15.20
CA GLU A 519 17.23 -18.70 14.99
C GLU A 519 18.66 -19.01 14.60
N CYS A 520 19.36 -19.82 15.39
CA CYS A 520 20.72 -20.23 15.08
C CYS A 520 20.73 -21.26 13.93
N LYS A 521 21.31 -20.90 12.79
CA LYS A 521 21.48 -21.77 11.63
C LYS A 521 22.82 -22.51 11.62
N GLY A 522 23.78 -22.06 12.43
CA GLY A 522 25.09 -22.72 12.54
C GLY A 522 25.98 -22.02 13.54
N VAL A 523 26.96 -22.76 14.06
CA VAL A 523 28.05 -22.26 14.90
C VAL A 523 29.34 -22.79 14.35
N SER A 524 30.19 -21.90 13.81
CA SER A 524 31.54 -22.21 13.38
C SER A 524 32.50 -22.09 14.58
N LEU A 525 33.40 -23.02 14.74
CA LEU A 525 34.39 -23.02 15.81
C LEU A 525 35.80 -22.96 15.22
N GLN A 526 36.67 -22.18 15.82
CA GLN A 526 38.09 -22.04 15.39
C GLN A 526 39.03 -22.07 16.62
N GLY A 527 39.74 -23.17 16.78
CA GLY A 527 40.75 -23.32 17.81
C GLY A 527 40.22 -23.34 19.25
N ILE A 528 38.95 -23.72 19.45
CA ILE A 528 38.27 -23.74 20.75
C ILE A 528 37.68 -25.13 21.11
N GLU A 529 37.63 -26.05 20.15
CA GLU A 529 36.93 -27.33 20.26
C GLU A 529 37.51 -28.25 21.33
N GLU A 530 38.80 -28.13 21.61
CA GLU A 530 39.54 -28.96 22.56
C GLU A 530 39.63 -28.31 23.95
N TYR A 531 38.97 -27.15 24.17
CA TYR A 531 39.03 -26.44 25.44
C TYR A 531 37.72 -26.50 26.19
N PHE A 532 37.82 -26.55 27.54
CA PHE A 532 36.64 -26.55 28.41
C PHE A 532 36.12 -25.14 28.58
N VAL A 533 34.82 -24.97 28.28
CA VAL A 533 34.06 -23.71 28.51
C VAL A 533 32.87 -24.03 29.40
N PRO A 534 32.77 -23.44 30.60
CA PRO A 534 31.63 -23.66 31.46
C PRO A 534 30.32 -23.25 30.81
N ASN A 535 29.25 -24.02 31.01
CA ASN A 535 27.92 -23.72 30.48
C ASN A 535 27.36 -22.37 30.98
N SER A 536 27.75 -21.94 32.19
CA SER A 536 27.41 -20.61 32.72
C SER A 536 28.03 -19.50 31.88
N VAL A 537 29.28 -19.64 31.45
CA VAL A 537 30.00 -18.68 30.59
C VAL A 537 29.34 -18.64 29.21
N LEU A 538 29.09 -19.80 28.59
CA LEU A 538 28.39 -19.85 27.30
C LEU A 538 26.99 -19.20 27.37
N SER A 539 26.29 -19.33 28.50
CA SER A 539 24.98 -18.72 28.71
C SER A 539 25.09 -17.20 28.90
N THR A 540 26.15 -16.70 29.55
CA THR A 540 26.43 -15.27 29.68
C THR A 540 26.75 -14.65 28.33
N ILE A 541 27.70 -15.24 27.60
CA ILE A 541 28.08 -14.80 26.23
C ILE A 541 26.85 -14.75 25.33
N ARG A 542 26.03 -15.79 25.33
CA ARG A 542 24.78 -15.82 24.54
C ARG A 542 23.83 -14.68 24.88
N ARG A 543 23.64 -14.37 26.17
CA ARG A 543 22.75 -13.27 26.60
C ARG A 543 23.28 -11.93 26.13
N GLU A 544 24.56 -11.64 26.40
CA GLU A 544 25.20 -10.41 25.97
C GLU A 544 25.21 -10.24 24.45
N LEU A 545 25.45 -11.35 23.71
CA LEU A 545 25.41 -11.34 22.27
C LEU A 545 24.00 -11.00 21.74
N VAL A 546 22.93 -11.54 22.36
CA VAL A 546 21.55 -11.24 22.01
C VAL A 546 21.24 -9.75 22.29
N GLU A 547 21.73 -9.17 23.38
CA GLU A 547 21.61 -7.74 23.69
C GLU A 547 22.27 -6.88 22.61
N LYS A 548 23.53 -7.17 22.26
CA LYS A 548 24.25 -6.47 21.17
C LYS A 548 23.59 -6.62 19.80
N MET A 549 23.07 -7.81 19.50
CA MET A 549 22.30 -8.01 18.26
C MET A 549 21.03 -7.15 18.25
N ASN A 550 20.35 -6.97 19.39
CA ASN A 550 19.18 -6.12 19.51
C ASN A 550 19.53 -4.65 19.27
N GLU A 551 20.57 -4.15 19.97
CA GLU A 551 21.10 -2.79 19.79
C GLU A 551 21.47 -2.53 18.31
N LYS A 552 22.14 -3.49 17.67
CA LYS A 552 22.54 -3.34 16.27
C LYS A 552 21.36 -3.27 15.31
N ILE A 553 20.28 -4.00 15.57
CA ILE A 553 19.05 -3.92 14.76
C ILE A 553 18.38 -2.56 14.99
N GLU A 554 18.34 -2.06 16.21
CA GLU A 554 17.83 -0.72 16.54
C GLU A 554 18.62 0.37 15.81
N GLU A 555 19.96 0.31 15.84
CA GLU A 555 20.81 1.21 15.05
C GLU A 555 20.49 1.16 13.54
N ILE A 556 20.17 -0.02 13.02
CA ILE A 556 19.82 -0.20 11.60
C ILE A 556 18.48 0.45 11.27
N VAL A 557 17.53 0.36 12.18
CA VAL A 557 16.19 0.95 12.04
C VAL A 557 16.23 2.46 12.25
N ASP A 558 16.95 2.91 13.29
CA ASP A 558 17.06 4.31 13.66
C ASP A 558 18.15 5.06 12.87
N ALA A 559 18.93 4.33 12.01
CA ALA A 559 19.91 5.02 11.20
C ALA A 559 19.20 6.15 10.44
N PRO A 560 19.51 7.40 10.75
CA PRO A 560 19.00 8.52 9.98
C PRO A 560 19.34 8.21 8.54
N LEU A 561 18.45 8.59 7.65
CA LEU A 561 18.66 8.44 6.22
C LEU A 561 20.13 8.82 5.93
N GLN A 562 20.99 7.79 5.80
CA GLN A 562 22.42 7.96 5.47
C GLN A 562 22.53 8.42 4.02
N ASN A 563 21.85 9.48 3.73
CA ASN A 563 22.15 10.24 2.57
C ASN A 563 22.10 11.67 3.06
N GLY A 564 23.15 12.35 2.88
CA GLY A 564 23.13 13.78 2.78
C GLY A 564 22.01 14.33 1.91
N PHE A 565 21.19 13.46 1.33
CA PHE A 565 19.98 13.79 0.58
C PHE A 565 18.88 14.42 1.45
N MET A 566 18.65 13.96 2.70
CA MET A 566 17.71 14.67 3.59
C MET A 566 18.38 15.82 4.37
N GLU A 567 19.65 15.68 4.73
CA GLU A 567 20.44 16.85 5.18
C GLU A 567 20.68 17.83 4.01
N GLU A 568 20.94 17.36 2.83
CA GLU A 568 21.05 18.15 1.60
C GLU A 568 19.65 18.61 1.13
N LEU A 569 18.59 17.83 1.31
CA LEU A 569 17.20 18.24 1.12
C LEU A 569 16.70 19.15 2.25
N MET A 570 17.11 18.94 3.51
CA MET A 570 16.76 19.78 4.67
C MET A 570 17.70 20.97 4.85
N SER A 571 18.94 20.88 4.39
CA SER A 571 19.92 21.98 4.33
C SER A 571 20.02 22.61 2.95
N SER A 572 19.35 22.05 1.93
CA SER A 572 19.24 22.70 0.65
C SER A 572 18.54 24.04 0.87
N PRO A 573 19.19 25.15 0.58
CA PRO A 573 18.53 26.44 0.53
C PRO A 573 17.35 26.46 -0.45
N TYR A 574 17.26 25.48 -1.36
CA TYR A 574 16.14 25.25 -2.28
C TYR A 574 14.83 24.79 -1.60
N LEU A 575 14.84 24.45 -0.30
CA LEU A 575 13.65 24.02 0.45
C LEU A 575 13.15 25.02 1.48
N LEU A 576 14.00 25.90 1.99
CA LEU A 576 13.64 27.00 2.90
C LEU A 576 13.67 28.36 2.17
N ASP A 577 14.55 28.49 1.22
CA ASP A 577 14.57 29.54 0.20
C ASP A 577 14.29 28.86 -1.14
N LEU A 578 13.03 28.66 -1.49
CA LEU A 578 12.68 28.69 -2.90
C LEU A 578 12.83 30.15 -3.30
N PRO A 579 14.02 30.60 -3.73
CA PRO A 579 14.14 31.87 -4.40
C PRO A 579 13.27 31.72 -5.63
N GLY A 580 12.66 32.77 -6.09
CA GLY A 580 11.73 32.81 -7.21
C GLY A 580 12.17 32.22 -8.55
N GLU A 581 13.07 31.24 -8.56
CA GLU A 581 13.66 30.64 -9.79
C GLU A 581 13.02 29.30 -10.19
N VAL A 582 12.18 28.65 -9.34
CA VAL A 582 11.41 27.45 -9.72
C VAL A 582 9.91 27.69 -9.56
N LYS A 583 9.44 28.88 -9.94
CA LYS A 583 8.02 29.09 -10.15
C LYS A 583 7.59 28.36 -11.41
N MET A 584 6.88 27.26 -11.25
CA MET A 584 6.18 26.65 -12.36
C MET A 584 5.18 27.65 -12.94
N LYS A 585 5.01 27.65 -14.25
CA LYS A 585 3.93 28.41 -14.88
C LYS A 585 2.60 27.74 -14.58
N PRO A 586 1.49 28.46 -14.48
CA PRO A 586 0.18 27.86 -14.21
C PRO A 586 -0.20 26.72 -15.16
N GLU A 587 0.29 26.76 -16.41
CA GLU A 587 0.07 25.72 -17.43
C GLU A 587 0.76 24.39 -17.07
N GLU A 588 1.88 24.44 -16.36
CA GLU A 588 2.66 23.27 -15.96
C GLU A 588 1.99 22.49 -14.81
N PHE A 589 1.03 23.12 -14.09
CA PHE A 589 0.18 22.45 -13.11
C PHE A 589 -1.00 21.69 -13.73
N VAL A 590 -1.21 21.80 -15.03
CA VAL A 590 -2.29 21.07 -15.72
C VAL A 590 -1.87 19.61 -15.92
N TRP A 591 -1.80 18.84 -14.83
CA TRP A 591 -1.38 17.44 -14.82
C TRP A 591 -2.20 16.54 -15.76
N GLN A 592 -3.47 16.88 -15.95
CA GLN A 592 -4.42 16.27 -16.89
C GLN A 592 -5.34 17.37 -17.41
N PRO A 593 -5.94 17.26 -18.61
CA PRO A 593 -6.80 18.29 -19.21
C PRO A 593 -7.92 18.80 -18.29
N ALA A 594 -8.45 17.93 -17.44
CA ALA A 594 -9.49 18.29 -16.48
C ALA A 594 -9.05 19.35 -15.44
N TYR A 595 -7.77 19.36 -15.04
CA TYR A 595 -7.23 20.37 -14.11
C TYR A 595 -7.24 21.78 -14.69
N GLY A 596 -7.17 21.92 -16.02
CA GLY A 596 -7.33 23.20 -16.69
C GLY A 596 -8.72 23.80 -16.51
N LYS A 597 -9.77 22.97 -16.53
CA LYS A 597 -11.19 23.37 -16.39
C LYS A 597 -11.66 23.36 -14.94
N TRP A 598 -11.34 22.30 -14.20
CA TRP A 598 -11.87 22.01 -12.86
C TRP A 598 -10.82 22.23 -11.80
N LYS A 599 -10.60 23.48 -11.39
CA LYS A 599 -9.52 23.86 -10.47
C LYS A 599 -9.65 23.26 -9.06
N TYR A 600 -10.86 22.85 -8.62
CA TYR A 600 -11.03 22.15 -7.34
C TYR A 600 -10.35 20.76 -7.28
N LEU A 601 -9.89 20.23 -8.41
CA LEU A 601 -9.11 18.98 -8.45
C LEU A 601 -7.77 19.06 -7.70
N TYR A 602 -7.28 20.26 -7.40
CA TYR A 602 -6.10 20.45 -6.55
C TYR A 602 -6.40 20.16 -5.05
N ASN A 603 -7.67 20.02 -4.65
CA ASN A 603 -8.10 19.71 -3.29
C ASN A 603 -7.59 20.70 -2.22
N VAL A 604 -7.59 21.99 -2.52
CA VAL A 604 -7.12 23.06 -1.65
C VAL A 604 -8.19 23.36 -0.59
N ALA A 605 -7.95 22.97 0.67
CA ALA A 605 -8.97 23.04 1.72
C ALA A 605 -8.61 23.94 2.92
N ASN A 606 -7.37 24.49 2.95
CA ASN A 606 -6.87 25.33 4.03
C ASN A 606 -5.94 26.42 3.50
N TYR A 607 -5.65 27.43 4.34
CA TYR A 607 -4.78 28.57 3.96
C TYR A 607 -3.36 28.16 3.61
N ALA A 608 -2.79 27.26 4.39
CA ALA A 608 -1.43 26.78 4.15
C ALA A 608 -1.29 26.14 2.76
N SER A 609 -2.32 25.40 2.30
CA SER A 609 -2.34 24.85 0.94
C SER A 609 -2.56 25.93 -0.13
N VAL A 610 -3.29 27.00 0.15
CA VAL A 610 -3.39 28.16 -0.76
C VAL A 610 -2.04 28.80 -0.94
N ASP A 611 -1.34 29.11 0.15
CA ASP A 611 -0.03 29.75 0.12
C ASP A 611 1.00 28.84 -0.55
N PHE A 612 0.99 27.54 -0.23
CA PHE A 612 1.81 26.55 -0.90
C PHE A 612 1.68 26.62 -2.43
N TYR A 613 0.47 26.51 -2.97
CA TYR A 613 0.26 26.51 -4.42
C TYR A 613 0.60 27.85 -5.06
N ARG A 614 0.34 28.98 -4.40
CA ARG A 614 0.71 30.32 -4.91
C ARG A 614 2.22 30.52 -5.00
N ILE A 615 2.95 30.11 -3.97
CA ILE A 615 4.43 30.19 -3.96
C ILE A 615 5.00 29.36 -5.11
N HIS A 616 4.41 28.21 -5.41
CA HIS A 616 4.82 27.35 -6.52
C HIS A 616 4.30 27.80 -7.89
N GLY A 617 3.54 28.88 -7.99
CA GLY A 617 3.14 29.51 -9.24
C GLY A 617 1.71 29.26 -9.71
N LEU A 618 0.89 28.52 -8.96
CA LEU A 618 -0.53 28.33 -9.28
C LEU A 618 -1.35 29.51 -8.74
N ASP A 619 -1.71 30.47 -9.59
CA ASP A 619 -2.59 31.59 -9.28
C ASP A 619 -3.53 31.86 -10.46
N PRO A 620 -4.86 32.00 -10.27
CA PRO A 620 -5.58 31.89 -8.99
C PRO A 620 -5.78 30.45 -8.51
N VAL A 621 -5.70 30.26 -7.20
CA VAL A 621 -6.05 29.01 -6.52
C VAL A 621 -7.56 28.93 -6.34
N THR A 622 -8.14 27.73 -6.52
CA THR A 622 -9.57 27.47 -6.28
C THR A 622 -9.71 26.47 -5.13
N GLN A 623 -10.65 26.75 -4.23
CA GLN A 623 -10.93 25.87 -3.08
C GLN A 623 -11.39 24.46 -3.49
N ALA A 624 -11.20 23.49 -2.59
CA ALA A 624 -11.70 22.13 -2.73
C ALA A 624 -13.20 22.07 -2.95
N PHE A 625 -13.67 21.02 -3.64
CA PHE A 625 -15.08 20.79 -3.93
C PHE A 625 -15.93 20.77 -2.64
N GLU A 626 -15.42 20.17 -1.59
CA GLU A 626 -16.04 20.02 -0.28
C GLU A 626 -16.43 21.38 0.38
N LEU A 627 -15.65 22.41 0.13
CA LEU A 627 -15.92 23.76 0.63
C LEU A 627 -16.95 24.52 -0.22
N GLY A 628 -17.15 24.09 -1.45
CA GLY A 628 -18.07 24.72 -2.42
C GLY A 628 -19.52 24.22 -2.35
N VAL A 629 -19.76 23.06 -1.75
CA VAL A 629 -21.09 22.45 -1.63
C VAL A 629 -21.75 22.94 -0.33
N LYS A 630 -22.96 23.54 -0.44
CA LYS A 630 -23.78 23.80 0.76
C LYS A 630 -24.15 22.45 1.35
N ARG A 631 -23.59 22.09 2.51
CA ARG A 631 -24.07 20.96 3.29
C ARG A 631 -25.52 21.27 3.75
N PRO A 632 -26.49 20.37 3.54
CA PRO A 632 -27.71 20.41 4.29
C PRO A 632 -27.31 20.14 5.75
N LEU A 633 -27.41 21.15 6.58
CA LEU A 633 -27.21 21.05 8.01
C LEU A 633 -28.44 20.33 8.62
N GLU A 634 -28.44 19.01 8.63
CA GLU A 634 -29.21 18.25 9.60
C GLU A 634 -28.40 18.29 10.90
N TRP A 635 -28.80 19.20 11.76
CA TRP A 635 -28.16 19.49 13.02
C TRP A 635 -28.80 18.72 14.17
N ASP A 636 -28.00 18.03 14.99
CA ASP A 636 -28.38 17.49 16.27
C ASP A 636 -28.18 18.59 17.34
N SER A 637 -29.30 19.11 17.90
CA SER A 637 -29.39 20.28 18.75
C SER A 637 -28.68 20.21 20.12
N LYS A 638 -27.70 19.30 20.28
CA LYS A 638 -27.06 19.09 21.59
C LYS A 638 -25.83 19.97 21.85
N ASN A 639 -25.35 20.76 20.89
CA ASN A 639 -24.13 21.58 21.05
C ASN A 639 -24.21 22.90 20.26
N GLU A 640 -25.15 23.80 20.64
CA GLU A 640 -25.38 25.10 19.99
C GLU A 640 -24.12 26.00 20.03
N GLU A 641 -23.31 25.95 21.09
CA GLU A 641 -22.07 26.76 21.21
C GLU A 641 -20.97 26.32 20.25
N GLU A 642 -20.76 25.01 20.07
CA GLU A 642 -19.81 24.50 19.10
C GLU A 642 -20.25 24.78 17.66
N TYR A 643 -21.56 24.74 17.41
CA TYR A 643 -22.14 25.11 16.12
C TYR A 643 -21.91 26.58 15.80
N GLN A 644 -22.24 27.49 16.73
CA GLN A 644 -22.02 28.92 16.52
C GLN A 644 -20.53 29.25 16.37
N ALA A 645 -19.64 28.54 17.07
CA ALA A 645 -18.21 28.66 16.89
C ALA A 645 -17.74 28.15 15.51
N ALA A 646 -18.26 27.00 15.06
CA ALA A 646 -17.95 26.44 13.74
C ALA A 646 -18.51 27.34 12.60
N VAL A 647 -19.74 27.81 12.72
CA VAL A 647 -20.38 28.77 11.78
C VAL A 647 -19.61 30.09 11.73
N LYS A 648 -19.14 30.59 12.88
CA LYS A 648 -18.34 31.80 12.96
C LYS A 648 -16.96 31.58 12.31
N THR A 649 -16.34 30.42 12.53
CA THR A 649 -15.06 30.02 11.92
C THR A 649 -15.22 29.83 10.41
N ASP A 650 -16.27 29.13 9.94
CA ASP A 650 -16.59 28.99 8.52
C ASP A 650 -16.86 30.33 7.83
N ARG A 651 -17.51 31.26 8.53
CA ARG A 651 -17.80 32.60 8.02
C ARG A 651 -16.52 33.46 7.97
N MET A 652 -15.63 33.34 8.95
CA MET A 652 -14.33 34.02 8.93
C MET A 652 -13.43 33.45 7.83
N ASN A 653 -13.35 32.13 7.69
CA ASN A 653 -12.64 31.44 6.62
C ASN A 653 -13.19 31.83 5.25
N PHE A 654 -14.50 31.94 5.12
CA PHE A 654 -15.16 32.37 3.89
C PHE A 654 -14.82 33.81 3.50
N GLU A 655 -14.90 34.76 4.44
CA GLU A 655 -14.59 36.17 4.14
C GLU A 655 -13.09 36.37 3.87
N ALA A 656 -12.23 35.62 4.56
CA ALA A 656 -10.81 35.67 4.31
C ALA A 656 -10.42 35.02 2.96
N MET A 657 -11.00 33.88 2.58
CA MET A 657 -10.82 33.29 1.26
C MET A 657 -11.34 34.22 0.15
N LYS A 658 -12.44 34.91 0.38
CA LYS A 658 -12.97 35.93 -0.53
C LYS A 658 -12.06 37.15 -0.63
N ALA A 659 -11.49 37.60 0.49
CA ALA A 659 -10.50 38.67 0.53
C ALA A 659 -9.19 38.26 -0.17
N ALA A 660 -8.83 36.96 -0.09
CA ALA A 660 -7.71 36.36 -0.81
C ALA A 660 -7.99 36.13 -2.31
N GLY A 661 -9.13 36.57 -2.84
CA GLY A 661 -9.49 36.44 -4.27
C GLY A 661 -9.94 35.03 -4.69
N ILE A 662 -10.25 34.15 -3.74
CA ILE A 662 -10.72 32.79 -4.04
C ILE A 662 -12.22 32.83 -4.33
N ASN A 663 -12.61 32.50 -5.55
CA ASN A 663 -13.98 32.65 -6.02
C ASN A 663 -14.81 31.39 -5.78
N LYS A 664 -15.91 31.50 -4.96
CA LYS A 664 -16.85 30.42 -4.64
C LYS A 664 -17.63 29.83 -5.82
N LYS A 665 -17.59 30.47 -6.98
CA LYS A 665 -18.48 30.16 -8.11
C LYS A 665 -18.06 29.04 -9.05
N VAL A 666 -16.93 28.32 -8.83
CA VAL A 666 -16.32 27.49 -9.89
C VAL A 666 -16.38 25.99 -9.62
N ILE A 667 -17.32 25.49 -8.81
CA ILE A 667 -17.57 24.03 -8.76
C ILE A 667 -18.55 23.55 -9.84
N THR A 668 -19.25 24.48 -10.51
CA THR A 668 -20.12 24.19 -11.65
C THR A 668 -19.66 24.98 -12.88
N ASP A 669 -19.83 24.40 -14.07
CA ASP A 669 -19.64 25.11 -15.33
C ASP A 669 -20.86 26.00 -15.67
N ALA A 670 -20.81 26.62 -16.86
CA ALA A 670 -21.88 27.49 -17.34
C ALA A 670 -23.25 26.80 -17.47
N LYS A 671 -23.26 25.46 -17.51
CA LYS A 671 -24.49 24.64 -17.55
C LYS A 671 -24.97 24.19 -16.17
N GLY A 672 -24.26 24.55 -15.10
CA GLY A 672 -24.55 24.09 -13.74
C GLY A 672 -24.00 22.69 -13.43
N GLU A 673 -23.23 22.08 -14.34
CA GLU A 673 -22.65 20.75 -14.18
C GLU A 673 -21.34 20.79 -13.37
N SER A 674 -21.04 19.74 -12.60
CA SER A 674 -19.76 19.54 -11.93
C SER A 674 -19.18 18.17 -12.31
N LEU A 675 -17.87 18.10 -12.54
CA LEU A 675 -17.18 16.82 -12.73
C LEU A 675 -17.11 16.09 -11.38
N LEU A 676 -17.74 14.94 -11.28
CA LEU A 676 -17.77 14.14 -10.05
C LEU A 676 -16.74 13.02 -10.05
N MET A 677 -16.45 12.44 -11.21
CA MET A 677 -15.53 11.29 -11.31
C MET A 677 -14.82 11.30 -12.66
N GLN A 678 -13.54 10.94 -12.62
CA GLN A 678 -12.75 10.60 -13.81
C GLN A 678 -12.40 9.11 -13.75
N CYS A 679 -12.78 8.36 -14.78
CA CYS A 679 -12.63 6.91 -14.80
C CYS A 679 -11.86 6.46 -16.05
N ARG A 680 -10.84 5.63 -15.87
CA ARG A 680 -10.23 4.87 -16.98
C ARG A 680 -11.16 3.71 -17.41
N HIS A 681 -12.02 3.21 -16.50
CA HIS A 681 -13.12 2.33 -16.82
C HIS A 681 -14.10 2.99 -17.78
N CYS A 682 -14.60 2.24 -18.74
CA CYS A 682 -15.56 2.72 -19.75
C CYS A 682 -16.72 1.73 -19.86
N ILE A 683 -17.91 2.14 -19.44
CA ILE A 683 -19.13 1.30 -19.47
C ILE A 683 -19.41 0.80 -20.89
N ARG A 684 -19.26 1.65 -21.94
CA ARG A 684 -19.43 1.22 -23.32
C ARG A 684 -18.52 0.05 -23.69
N TYR A 685 -17.25 0.10 -23.27
CA TYR A 685 -16.30 -0.96 -23.56
C TYR A 685 -16.65 -2.26 -22.84
N SER A 686 -17.02 -2.17 -21.58
CA SER A 686 -17.40 -3.34 -20.78
C SER A 686 -18.72 -3.97 -21.22
N LEU A 687 -19.63 -3.19 -21.81
CA LEU A 687 -20.87 -3.68 -22.42
C LEU A 687 -20.70 -4.15 -23.88
N GLY A 688 -19.49 -4.05 -24.46
CA GLY A 688 -19.19 -4.51 -25.82
C GLY A 688 -19.53 -3.51 -26.93
N TYR A 689 -19.73 -2.23 -26.63
CA TYR A 689 -20.10 -1.18 -27.60
C TYR A 689 -18.97 -0.21 -27.97
N CYS A 690 -17.72 -0.53 -27.68
CA CYS A 690 -16.61 0.30 -28.08
C CYS A 690 -16.15 0.00 -29.51
N VAL A 691 -16.60 0.78 -30.48
CA VAL A 691 -16.27 0.61 -31.91
C VAL A 691 -14.76 0.69 -32.16
N LYS A 692 -14.05 1.60 -31.47
CA LYS A 692 -12.58 1.73 -31.57
C LYS A 692 -11.83 0.42 -31.24
N ARG A 693 -12.47 -0.49 -30.51
CA ARG A 693 -11.89 -1.76 -30.06
C ARG A 693 -12.68 -3.00 -30.58
N GLY A 694 -13.36 -2.86 -31.72
CA GLY A 694 -14.05 -3.95 -32.36
C GLY A 694 -15.42 -4.32 -31.78
N GLY A 695 -15.95 -3.49 -30.89
CA GLY A 695 -17.29 -3.66 -30.32
C GLY A 695 -18.41 -3.25 -31.29
N LYS A 696 -19.65 -3.59 -30.93
CA LYS A 696 -20.84 -3.24 -31.72
C LYS A 696 -21.05 -1.74 -31.77
N LYS A 697 -21.60 -1.21 -32.87
CA LYS A 697 -22.02 0.19 -32.96
C LYS A 697 -23.25 0.40 -32.06
N PRO A 698 -23.21 1.39 -31.14
CA PRO A 698 -24.38 1.71 -30.34
C PRO A 698 -25.56 2.15 -31.18
N GLN A 699 -26.79 1.84 -30.75
CA GLN A 699 -28.03 2.31 -31.36
C GLN A 699 -28.73 3.42 -30.56
N TRP A 700 -28.22 3.69 -29.35
CA TRP A 700 -28.73 4.75 -28.47
C TRP A 700 -28.26 6.15 -28.89
N LYS A 701 -28.95 7.17 -28.36
CA LYS A 701 -28.59 8.59 -28.56
C LYS A 701 -27.78 9.13 -27.37
N GLU A 702 -26.73 9.86 -27.69
CA GLU A 702 -25.89 10.55 -26.71
C GLU A 702 -26.52 11.89 -26.24
N PRO A 703 -26.25 12.38 -25.03
CA PRO A 703 -25.42 11.75 -24.00
C PRO A 703 -26.14 10.61 -23.26
N LEU A 704 -25.37 9.69 -22.65
CA LEU A 704 -25.88 8.68 -21.74
C LEU A 704 -25.93 9.22 -20.31
N TYR A 705 -26.84 8.65 -19.53
CA TYR A 705 -27.01 9.00 -18.12
C TYR A 705 -27.04 7.73 -17.25
N LEU A 706 -26.41 7.83 -16.09
CA LEU A 706 -26.64 6.92 -14.97
C LEU A 706 -27.79 7.48 -14.13
N GLU A 707 -28.77 6.66 -13.83
CA GLU A 707 -29.93 7.04 -13.01
C GLU A 707 -30.03 6.14 -11.78
N LEU A 708 -30.09 6.75 -10.60
CA LEU A 708 -30.33 6.05 -9.33
C LEU A 708 -31.83 5.75 -9.16
N GLY A 709 -32.17 4.77 -8.31
CA GLY A 709 -33.55 4.42 -8.00
C GLY A 709 -34.39 5.55 -7.40
N ASP A 710 -33.77 6.61 -6.90
CA ASP A 710 -34.42 7.81 -6.37
C ASP A 710 -34.59 8.92 -7.44
N GLY A 711 -34.25 8.66 -8.69
CA GLY A 711 -34.43 9.57 -9.82
C GLY A 711 -33.24 10.53 -10.04
N ARG A 712 -32.23 10.54 -9.19
CA ARG A 712 -31.01 11.35 -9.44
C ARG A 712 -30.27 10.86 -10.66
N ARG A 713 -29.91 11.78 -11.56
CA ARG A 713 -29.25 11.49 -12.83
C ARG A 713 -27.86 12.10 -12.91
N PHE A 714 -26.97 11.40 -13.63
CA PHE A 714 -25.57 11.79 -13.81
C PHE A 714 -25.21 11.60 -15.29
N ARG A 715 -24.75 12.68 -15.93
CA ARG A 715 -24.36 12.64 -17.34
C ARG A 715 -23.01 11.96 -17.51
N LEU A 716 -22.93 11.08 -18.49
CA LEU A 716 -21.67 10.46 -18.91
C LEU A 716 -21.06 11.19 -20.10
N GLU A 717 -19.78 11.39 -20.05
CA GLU A 717 -18.98 11.89 -21.18
C GLU A 717 -17.86 10.88 -21.47
N PHE A 718 -17.73 10.52 -22.76
CA PHE A 718 -16.74 9.55 -23.21
C PHE A 718 -15.66 10.24 -24.02
N ASN A 719 -14.51 10.55 -23.40
CA ASN A 719 -13.33 11.02 -24.12
C ASN A 719 -12.62 9.82 -24.76
N CYS A 720 -13.04 9.47 -26.00
CA CYS A 720 -12.51 8.32 -26.73
C CYS A 720 -11.05 8.49 -27.17
N ALA A 721 -10.52 9.72 -27.26
CA ALA A 721 -9.11 9.97 -27.58
C ALA A 721 -8.20 9.45 -26.46
N GLU A 722 -8.52 9.79 -25.21
CA GLU A 722 -7.78 9.38 -24.01
C GLU A 722 -8.30 8.06 -23.41
N CYS A 723 -9.38 7.50 -23.99
CA CYS A 723 -10.05 6.33 -23.42
C CYS A 723 -10.48 6.55 -21.97
N GLN A 724 -11.12 7.67 -21.67
CA GLN A 724 -11.57 8.08 -20.34
C GLN A 724 -13.08 8.32 -20.34
N MET A 725 -13.74 7.95 -19.27
CA MET A 725 -15.14 8.26 -19.01
C MET A 725 -15.25 9.19 -17.80
N ASN A 726 -15.95 10.29 -17.97
CA ASN A 726 -16.24 11.27 -16.92
C ASN A 726 -17.70 11.18 -16.50
N VAL A 727 -17.97 11.38 -15.21
CA VAL A 727 -19.32 11.43 -14.62
C VAL A 727 -19.57 12.83 -14.10
N TYR A 728 -20.66 13.45 -14.55
CA TYR A 728 -21.03 14.81 -14.17
C TYR A 728 -22.35 14.81 -13.36
N SER A 729 -22.45 15.71 -12.38
CA SER A 729 -23.77 16.11 -11.85
C SER A 729 -24.49 16.96 -12.87
N ILE A 730 -25.80 16.87 -12.92
CA ILE A 730 -26.68 17.75 -13.70
C ILE A 730 -27.63 18.49 -12.77
#